data_75edba970939f39c1b8304387efac630
#
_entry.id   75edba970939f39c1b8304387efac630
#
_cell.length_a   1.000
_cell.length_b   1.000
_cell.length_c   1.000
_cell.angle_alpha   90.00
_cell.angle_beta   90.00
_cell.angle_gamma   90.00
#
_symmetry.space_group_name_H-M   'P 1'
#
loop_
_entity.id
_entity.type
_entity.pdbx_description
1 polymer ?
#
loop_
_entity_poly.entity_id
_entity_poly.type
_entity_poly.pdbx_seq_one_letter_code
_entity_poly.pdbx_strand_id
1 'polypeptide(L)'
;MDGSSRQSSDGQSSSGQSSIVRSTGGESSAWRTREDGWQGRIEDETLLRGRGRFGDDVKPARVAAAVFVRSPHAHARIESIDTTEAAGMPGVIAVLTGNSLAGANLASVTGSVPFQGKNGSRPASPIRPALADGRVMHVGQPVALVIAETETQANDAAETVAVEYEPLPVAIDTRKAATGTPQLWPDASGNTALDWSAPDDPDGDKRRSVDRAFVKAARIARVSILNQRIAAVSMEPRVATASYDAASGGYTLRCGTQGVHGIKMQTAMAMRLQLDKAGGEKLRVLSDDVGGGFGMKASGYPEYPALLLAAKLVGRPVHWSCTRSEAFVSDNQARDQYWTAELAIDGDGRFTGLRIDGLANMGAYLTGVALFCNTVHVSGCLPTVYDIPGIVIDSRGVFTNEVPIGPYRGAGRPEANFLMERLVDAAAGVTGLDAAEIRRRNLIKPAQIPYTTFVGGVYDSGNFPANLEKALAAADYVGFPARRTASEAKGKLRGIGIGCYLEISGGHMHEPAAISFPGGGKVVASIGSQPQGQGHRTVFRNVVADRLGIPREAVVVSCGDSDRDVPGFGAVASRSAMLVGGALAVAADEVVEKGKAAAAVLLQASPAELVYRDGGFEVGDTGRRIGLVEAAERAAELVKQGALKESLDAHAEVETGPSFPNGCHVAEVEVDPGTGEVEVVAYTAVCDSGNVLDTTILKGQVHGGVAQGLGQALKEHMMYDADSGQVLTGSFMDYGMPRAADFPVMQVHLDGTACTTNPLGTKGIGEAGTTAAPCAIVNAVVNALPPGSATHIDMPLTPEKVWRGIRRSM
;
A
#
# COMPACT_ATOMS: atom_id res chain seq x y z
N MET A 1 -16.52 -27.33 50.11
CA MET A 1 -17.91 -27.84 50.05
C MET A 1 -18.43 -27.39 48.71
N ASP A 2 -18.41 -28.32 47.86
CA ASP A 2 -19.36 -28.71 46.78
C ASP A 2 -19.55 -27.65 45.71
N GLY A 3 -19.17 -27.89 44.52
CA GLY A 3 -19.20 -29.10 43.68
C GLY A 3 -20.46 -29.07 42.77
N SER A 4 -20.34 -28.61 41.50
CA SER A 4 -21.16 -29.19 40.45
C SER A 4 -20.59 -28.89 39.04
N SER A 5 -20.12 -29.98 38.47
CA SER A 5 -19.84 -30.18 37.05
C SER A 5 -21.07 -29.92 36.14
N ARG A 6 -20.90 -29.28 35.04
CA ARG A 6 -21.78 -29.46 33.85
C ARG A 6 -20.93 -29.80 32.65
N GLN A 7 -21.12 -31.00 32.18
CA GLN A 7 -20.72 -31.53 30.90
C GLN A 7 -21.40 -30.71 29.78
N SER A 8 -20.63 -30.28 28.75
CA SER A 8 -21.13 -29.83 27.48
C SER A 8 -20.92 -30.94 26.45
N SER A 9 -22.00 -31.31 25.83
CA SER A 9 -22.11 -32.27 24.74
C SER A 9 -21.36 -31.85 23.48
N ASP A 10 -20.54 -32.78 22.99
CA ASP A 10 -19.86 -32.72 21.70
C ASP A 10 -20.85 -32.68 20.55
N GLY A 11 -20.82 -31.60 19.76
CA GLY A 11 -21.37 -31.53 18.43
C GLY A 11 -20.23 -31.61 17.41
N GLN A 12 -19.99 -32.79 16.85
CA GLN A 12 -19.07 -32.97 15.73
C GLN A 12 -19.59 -32.23 14.50
N SER A 13 -18.97 -31.13 14.11
CA SER A 13 -19.03 -30.58 12.76
C SER A 13 -17.77 -31.04 12.02
N SER A 14 -17.99 -31.79 10.93
CA SER A 14 -16.94 -32.23 10.02
C SER A 14 -16.39 -31.02 9.25
N SER A 15 -15.33 -30.42 9.78
CA SER A 15 -14.52 -29.44 9.05
C SER A 15 -13.46 -30.20 8.24
N GLY A 16 -13.49 -30.03 6.91
CA GLY A 16 -12.43 -30.52 6.04
C GLY A 16 -11.10 -29.91 6.49
N GLN A 17 -10.14 -30.77 6.79
CA GLN A 17 -8.79 -30.37 7.12
C GLN A 17 -8.10 -29.77 5.88
N SER A 18 -7.93 -28.46 5.86
CA SER A 18 -6.97 -27.82 4.95
C SER A 18 -5.57 -28.09 5.50
N SER A 19 -4.73 -28.72 4.69
CA SER A 19 -3.34 -29.00 5.04
C SER A 19 -2.53 -27.70 4.97
N ILE A 20 -2.22 -27.12 6.12
CA ILE A 20 -1.26 -26.02 6.21
C ILE A 20 0.14 -26.64 6.02
N VAL A 21 0.72 -26.43 4.84
CA VAL A 21 2.09 -26.83 4.55
C VAL A 21 3.03 -25.75 5.09
N ARG A 22 3.70 -26.02 6.21
CA ARG A 22 4.87 -25.24 6.64
C ARG A 22 6.05 -25.64 5.75
N SER A 23 6.56 -24.71 4.93
CA SER A 23 7.72 -24.97 4.08
C SER A 23 8.99 -25.10 4.91
N THR A 24 9.48 -26.32 5.07
CA THR A 24 10.88 -26.60 5.42
C THR A 24 11.67 -26.60 4.12
N GLY A 25 12.74 -25.80 4.04
CA GLY A 25 13.52 -25.57 2.84
C GLY A 25 13.97 -26.85 2.12
N GLY A 26 13.42 -27.07 0.95
CA GLY A 26 13.86 -28.06 -0.02
C GLY A 26 14.58 -27.36 -1.17
N GLU A 27 15.55 -28.01 -1.78
CA GLU A 27 16.44 -27.51 -2.83
C GLU A 27 15.67 -26.72 -3.91
N SER A 28 16.03 -25.44 -4.07
CA SER A 28 15.43 -24.54 -5.02
C SER A 28 15.74 -24.97 -6.45
N SER A 29 14.73 -25.37 -7.22
CA SER A 29 14.84 -25.39 -8.67
C SER A 29 15.17 -23.98 -9.15
N ALA A 30 16.33 -23.80 -9.76
CA ALA A 30 16.82 -22.51 -10.22
C ALA A 30 15.81 -21.87 -11.18
N TRP A 31 15.20 -20.76 -10.75
CA TRP A 31 14.34 -19.95 -11.59
C TRP A 31 15.18 -19.34 -12.71
N ARG A 32 14.86 -19.68 -13.96
CA ARG A 32 15.53 -19.10 -15.12
C ARG A 32 15.06 -17.66 -15.28
N THR A 33 15.90 -16.69 -14.91
CA THR A 33 15.74 -15.31 -15.31
C THR A 33 15.78 -15.24 -16.85
N ARG A 34 14.72 -14.74 -17.48
CA ARG A 34 14.73 -14.51 -18.92
C ARG A 34 15.48 -13.22 -19.23
N GLU A 35 16.65 -13.35 -19.83
CA GLU A 35 17.32 -12.25 -20.53
C GLU A 35 16.86 -12.10 -21.99
N ASP A 36 16.02 -13.02 -22.47
CA ASP A 36 15.66 -13.12 -23.89
C ASP A 36 14.42 -12.32 -24.24
N GLY A 37 14.60 -11.18 -24.90
CA GLY A 37 13.60 -10.49 -25.71
C GLY A 37 12.38 -9.95 -24.95
N TRP A 38 12.18 -8.66 -24.99
CA TRP A 38 10.98 -8.00 -24.48
C TRP A 38 9.70 -8.67 -25.02
N GLN A 39 8.99 -9.38 -24.20
CA GLN A 39 7.61 -9.76 -24.44
C GLN A 39 6.75 -8.84 -23.59
N GLY A 40 5.92 -8.02 -24.22
CA GLY A 40 5.00 -7.13 -23.54
C GLY A 40 4.13 -7.85 -22.51
N ARG A 41 3.56 -7.11 -21.57
CA ARG A 41 2.58 -7.64 -20.63
C ARG A 41 1.34 -8.12 -21.40
N ILE A 42 0.65 -9.15 -20.92
CA ILE A 42 -0.61 -9.59 -21.57
C ILE A 42 -1.68 -8.50 -21.50
N GLU A 43 -1.62 -7.65 -20.48
CA GLU A 43 -2.49 -6.50 -20.30
C GLU A 43 -2.31 -5.47 -21.41
N ASP A 44 -1.11 -5.33 -22.00
CA ASP A 44 -0.76 -4.30 -22.99
C ASP A 44 -1.60 -4.40 -24.25
N GLU A 45 -1.86 -5.62 -24.77
CA GLU A 45 -2.67 -5.82 -25.97
C GLU A 45 -4.08 -5.20 -25.82
N THR A 46 -4.71 -5.38 -24.68
CA THR A 46 -6.04 -4.84 -24.38
C THR A 46 -6.00 -3.35 -24.13
N LEU A 47 -5.06 -2.89 -23.30
CA LEU A 47 -4.98 -1.49 -22.85
C LEU A 47 -4.53 -0.56 -23.98
N LEU A 48 -3.51 -0.94 -24.77
CA LEU A 48 -3.00 -0.11 -25.88
C LEU A 48 -3.99 0.03 -27.02
N ARG A 49 -4.95 -0.89 -27.15
CA ARG A 49 -6.02 -0.82 -28.15
C ARG A 49 -7.30 -0.14 -27.65
N GLY A 50 -7.28 0.49 -26.48
CA GLY A 50 -8.45 1.14 -25.88
C GLY A 50 -9.57 0.16 -25.52
N ARG A 51 -9.24 -1.11 -25.20
CA ARG A 51 -10.19 -2.14 -24.80
C ARG A 51 -10.16 -2.41 -23.30
N GLY A 52 -9.44 -1.60 -22.55
CA GLY A 52 -9.48 -1.59 -21.08
C GLY A 52 -10.93 -1.34 -20.61
N ARG A 53 -11.28 -1.93 -19.49
CA ARG A 53 -12.61 -1.80 -18.89
C ARG A 53 -12.46 -1.24 -17.48
N PHE A 54 -12.41 0.06 -17.39
CA PHE A 54 -12.35 0.77 -16.13
C PHE A 54 -13.74 0.98 -15.53
N GLY A 55 -13.80 1.45 -14.30
CA GLY A 55 -15.07 1.57 -13.58
C GLY A 55 -16.12 2.41 -14.31
N ASP A 56 -15.71 3.46 -15.03
CA ASP A 56 -16.60 4.36 -15.77
C ASP A 56 -17.04 3.80 -17.14
N ASP A 57 -16.32 2.82 -17.68
CA ASP A 57 -16.64 2.17 -18.96
C ASP A 57 -17.78 1.14 -18.81
N VAL A 58 -18.11 0.71 -17.59
CA VAL A 58 -19.03 -0.39 -17.35
C VAL A 58 -20.28 0.10 -16.63
N LYS A 59 -21.26 0.54 -17.42
CA LYS A 59 -22.55 1.04 -16.91
C LYS A 59 -23.68 0.07 -17.24
N PRO A 60 -24.45 -0.42 -16.25
CA PRO A 60 -25.61 -1.26 -16.50
C PRO A 60 -26.73 -0.48 -17.20
N ALA A 61 -27.66 -1.20 -17.84
CA ALA A 61 -28.83 -0.58 -18.44
C ALA A 61 -29.66 0.18 -17.39
N ARG A 62 -30.25 1.31 -17.80
CA ARG A 62 -31.10 2.16 -16.96
C ARG A 62 -30.39 2.68 -15.69
N VAL A 63 -29.06 2.82 -15.74
CA VAL A 63 -28.30 3.38 -14.61
C VAL A 63 -28.70 4.85 -14.40
N ALA A 64 -28.95 5.24 -13.15
CA ALA A 64 -29.09 6.62 -12.75
C ALA A 64 -27.73 7.22 -12.39
N ALA A 65 -27.53 8.51 -12.67
CA ALA A 65 -26.34 9.23 -12.27
C ALA A 65 -26.47 9.75 -10.83
N ALA A 66 -25.38 9.81 -10.11
CA ALA A 66 -25.31 10.31 -8.75
C ALA A 66 -24.21 11.36 -8.59
N VAL A 67 -24.48 12.42 -7.82
CA VAL A 67 -23.54 13.48 -7.47
C VAL A 67 -23.62 13.73 -5.97
N PHE A 68 -22.46 13.78 -5.31
CA PHE A 68 -22.39 14.14 -3.89
C PHE A 68 -22.27 15.64 -3.70
N VAL A 69 -23.18 16.20 -2.90
CA VAL A 69 -23.01 17.54 -2.34
C VAL A 69 -22.00 17.46 -1.20
N ARG A 70 -20.93 18.23 -1.29
CA ARG A 70 -19.83 18.19 -0.33
C ARG A 70 -19.70 19.48 0.46
N SER A 71 -19.31 19.33 1.73
CA SER A 71 -19.09 20.48 2.60
C SER A 71 -17.99 21.40 2.05
N PRO A 72 -18.24 22.70 1.94
CA PRO A 72 -17.20 23.71 1.70
C PRO A 72 -16.45 24.09 3.00
N HIS A 73 -16.92 23.64 4.17
CA HIS A 73 -16.34 23.98 5.46
C HIS A 73 -15.49 22.83 6.02
N ALA A 74 -14.35 23.20 6.61
CA ALA A 74 -13.50 22.26 7.32
C ALA A 74 -14.11 21.83 8.67
N HIS A 75 -14.87 22.73 9.33
CA HIS A 75 -15.52 22.48 10.59
C HIS A 75 -16.74 23.39 10.73
N ALA A 76 -17.91 22.81 10.73
CA ALA A 76 -19.14 23.55 10.90
C ALA A 76 -20.27 22.68 11.46
N ARG A 77 -21.24 23.30 12.15
CA ARG A 77 -22.53 22.68 12.42
C ARG A 77 -23.41 22.82 11.19
N ILE A 78 -24.18 21.80 10.87
CA ILE A 78 -25.22 21.86 9.84
C ILE A 78 -26.49 22.26 10.56
N GLU A 79 -27.00 23.46 10.29
CA GLU A 79 -28.23 23.95 10.86
C GLU A 79 -29.47 23.45 10.09
N SER A 80 -29.39 23.43 8.75
CA SER A 80 -30.44 22.89 7.89
C SER A 80 -29.90 22.42 6.55
N ILE A 81 -30.63 21.49 5.92
CA ILE A 81 -30.41 21.05 4.54
C ILE A 81 -31.75 21.10 3.81
N ASP A 82 -31.94 22.10 2.95
CA ASP A 82 -33.11 22.19 2.09
C ASP A 82 -32.84 21.56 0.72
N THR A 83 -33.58 20.51 0.41
CA THR A 83 -33.51 19.78 -0.84
C THR A 83 -34.73 20.02 -1.74
N THR A 84 -35.62 20.93 -1.38
CA THR A 84 -36.93 21.14 -2.03
C THR A 84 -36.79 21.52 -3.50
N GLU A 85 -35.90 22.47 -3.80
CA GLU A 85 -35.65 22.93 -5.17
C GLU A 85 -35.00 21.80 -5.99
N ALA A 86 -33.93 21.19 -5.48
CA ALA A 86 -33.23 20.10 -6.14
C ALA A 86 -34.16 18.92 -6.47
N ALA A 87 -35.02 18.54 -5.53
CA ALA A 87 -35.98 17.45 -5.70
C ALA A 87 -37.06 17.75 -6.75
N GLY A 88 -37.36 19.03 -6.99
CA GLY A 88 -38.32 19.47 -7.99
C GLY A 88 -37.77 19.64 -9.40
N MET A 89 -36.46 19.52 -9.59
CA MET A 89 -35.82 19.73 -10.91
C MET A 89 -36.10 18.57 -11.89
N PRO A 90 -36.19 18.88 -13.20
CA PRO A 90 -36.44 17.87 -14.21
C PRO A 90 -35.36 16.78 -14.24
N GLY A 91 -35.81 15.52 -14.19
CA GLY A 91 -34.92 14.35 -14.24
C GLY A 91 -34.31 13.96 -12.92
N VAL A 92 -34.52 14.70 -11.85
CA VAL A 92 -34.12 14.30 -10.50
C VAL A 92 -35.01 13.17 -10.03
N ILE A 93 -34.42 12.08 -9.54
CA ILE A 93 -35.11 10.88 -9.06
C ILE A 93 -35.24 10.91 -7.54
N ALA A 94 -34.16 11.31 -6.84
CA ALA A 94 -34.14 11.44 -5.38
C ALA A 94 -33.00 12.34 -4.92
N VAL A 95 -33.18 12.96 -3.76
CA VAL A 95 -32.12 13.65 -3.04
C VAL A 95 -32.07 13.05 -1.62
N LEU A 96 -30.90 12.51 -1.23
CA LEU A 96 -30.70 11.85 0.05
C LEU A 96 -29.80 12.69 0.95
N THR A 97 -30.11 12.74 2.24
CA THR A 97 -29.32 13.40 3.29
C THR A 97 -28.99 12.41 4.40
N GLY A 98 -28.23 12.79 5.39
CA GLY A 98 -27.96 11.97 6.58
C GLY A 98 -29.27 11.47 7.22
N ASN A 99 -30.27 12.34 7.36
CA ASN A 99 -31.60 11.98 7.86
C ASN A 99 -32.30 10.92 7.01
N SER A 100 -32.16 10.97 5.67
CA SER A 100 -32.74 9.95 4.77
C SER A 100 -32.17 8.56 5.02
N LEU A 101 -30.92 8.50 5.50
CA LEU A 101 -30.20 7.25 5.78
C LEU A 101 -30.30 6.81 7.25
N ALA A 102 -30.90 7.60 8.13
CA ALA A 102 -30.98 7.30 9.58
C ALA A 102 -31.66 5.95 9.86
N GLY A 103 -32.71 5.62 9.10
CA GLY A 103 -33.43 4.33 9.20
C GLY A 103 -32.59 3.09 8.83
N ALA A 104 -31.50 3.27 8.10
CA ALA A 104 -30.60 2.18 7.72
C ALA A 104 -29.64 1.76 8.83
N ASN A 105 -29.54 2.49 9.93
CA ASN A 105 -28.70 2.18 11.10
C ASN A 105 -27.24 1.85 10.74
N LEU A 106 -26.62 2.69 9.88
CA LEU A 106 -25.26 2.49 9.43
C LEU A 106 -24.24 2.55 10.61
N ALA A 107 -23.21 1.75 10.53
CA ALA A 107 -22.03 1.87 11.39
C ALA A 107 -21.02 2.88 10.82
N SER A 108 -19.93 3.13 11.54
CA SER A 108 -18.81 3.89 11.00
C SER A 108 -18.25 3.25 9.75
N VAL A 109 -18.02 4.03 8.71
CA VAL A 109 -17.40 3.55 7.46
C VAL A 109 -15.99 3.00 7.70
N THR A 110 -15.33 3.48 8.73
CA THR A 110 -13.94 3.06 9.03
C THR A 110 -13.85 1.68 9.71
N GLY A 111 -14.95 1.20 10.31
CA GLY A 111 -14.93 -0.01 11.13
C GLY A 111 -14.16 0.15 12.45
N SER A 112 -13.88 -0.98 13.10
CA SER A 112 -13.06 -1.04 14.31
C SER A 112 -11.58 -1.17 13.93
N VAL A 113 -10.71 -0.39 14.56
CA VAL A 113 -9.26 -0.50 14.42
C VAL A 113 -8.73 -1.35 15.57
N PRO A 114 -8.32 -2.62 15.33
CA PRO A 114 -7.83 -3.51 16.38
C PRO A 114 -6.37 -3.16 16.71
N PHE A 115 -6.17 -2.06 17.39
CA PHE A 115 -4.85 -1.55 17.75
C PHE A 115 -4.80 -1.18 19.22
N GLN A 116 -3.64 -1.34 19.85
CA GLN A 116 -3.41 -0.93 21.23
C GLN A 116 -2.27 0.06 21.33
N GLY A 117 -2.50 1.11 22.08
CA GLY A 117 -1.50 2.10 22.42
C GLY A 117 -0.81 1.81 23.75
N LYS A 118 -0.11 2.80 24.27
CA LYS A 118 0.55 2.74 25.58
C LYS A 118 -0.43 2.31 26.67
N ASN A 119 0.05 1.45 27.55
CA ASN A 119 -0.72 0.90 28.69
C ASN A 119 -2.04 0.21 28.27
N GLY A 120 -2.09 -0.37 27.07
CA GLY A 120 -3.28 -1.06 26.55
C GLY A 120 -4.43 -0.13 26.18
N SER A 121 -4.18 1.18 26.01
CA SER A 121 -5.19 2.15 25.58
C SER A 121 -5.75 1.80 24.20
N ARG A 122 -7.03 2.08 23.98
CA ARG A 122 -7.66 1.89 22.68
C ARG A 122 -7.66 3.21 21.89
N PRO A 123 -7.58 3.15 20.54
CA PRO A 123 -7.73 4.34 19.71
C PRO A 123 -9.08 5.01 19.94
N ALA A 124 -9.10 6.33 20.01
CA ALA A 124 -10.32 7.09 19.81
C ALA A 124 -10.77 6.89 18.35
N SER A 125 -12.01 6.48 18.15
CA SER A 125 -12.54 6.15 16.82
C SER A 125 -13.92 6.77 16.62
N PRO A 126 -13.98 8.08 16.33
CA PRO A 126 -15.24 8.76 16.08
C PRO A 126 -15.95 8.17 14.85
N ILE A 127 -17.29 8.16 14.91
CA ILE A 127 -18.10 7.60 13.80
C ILE A 127 -17.94 8.50 12.56
N ARG A 128 -17.50 7.88 11.46
CA ARG A 128 -17.48 8.49 10.13
C ARG A 128 -18.78 8.13 9.40
N PRO A 129 -19.71 9.09 9.21
CA PRO A 129 -20.99 8.81 8.58
C PRO A 129 -20.87 8.67 7.06
N ALA A 130 -21.84 7.99 6.42
CA ALA A 130 -21.94 7.92 4.96
C ALA A 130 -22.32 9.28 4.34
N LEU A 131 -23.26 10.01 4.96
CA LEU A 131 -23.56 11.41 4.72
C LEU A 131 -23.53 12.12 6.06
N ALA A 132 -22.94 13.31 6.11
CA ALA A 132 -22.86 14.10 7.34
C ALA A 132 -24.26 14.50 7.82
N ASP A 133 -24.44 14.41 9.14
CA ASP A 133 -25.65 14.83 9.84
C ASP A 133 -25.26 15.66 11.07
N GLY A 134 -25.80 16.85 11.19
CA GLY A 134 -25.56 17.79 12.28
C GLY A 134 -24.17 18.46 12.28
N ARG A 135 -23.12 17.85 11.70
CA ARG A 135 -21.76 18.42 11.73
C ARG A 135 -20.86 17.92 10.60
N VAL A 136 -20.04 18.82 10.05
CA VAL A 136 -18.95 18.48 9.12
C VAL A 136 -17.60 18.74 9.79
N MET A 137 -16.61 17.89 9.45
CA MET A 137 -15.30 17.83 10.10
C MET A 137 -14.11 18.06 9.17
N HIS A 138 -14.34 18.09 7.85
CA HIS A 138 -13.33 18.44 6.84
C HIS A 138 -14.01 18.94 5.56
N VAL A 139 -13.30 19.77 4.80
CA VAL A 139 -13.72 20.16 3.44
C VAL A 139 -13.87 18.90 2.59
N GLY A 140 -14.93 18.81 1.80
CA GLY A 140 -15.20 17.66 0.93
C GLY A 140 -15.95 16.50 1.60
N GLN A 141 -16.31 16.60 2.89
CA GLN A 141 -17.17 15.60 3.53
C GLN A 141 -18.54 15.55 2.86
N PRO A 142 -19.06 14.37 2.47
CA PRO A 142 -20.35 14.26 1.80
C PRO A 142 -21.50 14.63 2.76
N VAL A 143 -22.42 15.49 2.30
CA VAL A 143 -23.57 16.01 3.07
C VAL A 143 -24.89 15.53 2.49
N ALA A 144 -25.01 15.53 1.15
CA ALA A 144 -26.17 15.01 0.45
C ALA A 144 -25.75 14.22 -0.79
N LEU A 145 -26.69 13.44 -1.33
CA LEU A 145 -26.51 12.67 -2.57
C LEU A 145 -27.72 12.92 -3.48
N VAL A 146 -27.45 13.53 -4.63
CA VAL A 146 -28.45 13.76 -5.68
C VAL A 146 -28.39 12.63 -6.69
N ILE A 147 -29.55 12.05 -7.03
CA ILE A 147 -29.70 10.98 -8.02
C ILE A 147 -30.62 11.50 -9.12
N ALA A 148 -30.16 11.44 -10.38
CA ALA A 148 -30.90 11.91 -11.55
C ALA A 148 -30.75 10.97 -12.76
N GLU A 149 -31.50 11.24 -13.83
CA GLU A 149 -31.45 10.46 -15.08
C GLU A 149 -30.08 10.61 -15.79
N THR A 150 -29.45 11.77 -15.69
CA THR A 150 -28.15 12.08 -16.28
C THR A 150 -27.25 12.79 -15.29
N GLU A 151 -25.93 12.71 -15.55
CA GLU A 151 -24.92 13.39 -14.73
C GLU A 151 -25.10 14.91 -14.74
N THR A 152 -25.44 15.50 -15.90
CA THR A 152 -25.72 16.94 -16.01
C THR A 152 -26.87 17.34 -15.09
N GLN A 153 -27.98 16.61 -15.14
CA GLN A 153 -29.15 16.88 -14.27
C GLN A 153 -28.81 16.70 -12.78
N ALA A 154 -27.98 15.73 -12.45
CA ALA A 154 -27.52 15.51 -11.08
C ALA A 154 -26.64 16.66 -10.59
N ASN A 155 -25.73 17.17 -11.44
CA ASN A 155 -24.89 18.32 -11.11
C ASN A 155 -25.71 19.61 -10.96
N ASP A 156 -26.59 19.93 -11.92
CA ASP A 156 -27.45 21.12 -11.89
C ASP A 156 -28.30 21.11 -10.58
N ALA A 157 -28.85 19.96 -10.23
CA ALA A 157 -29.65 19.83 -9.02
C ALA A 157 -28.81 19.88 -7.72
N ALA A 158 -27.56 19.36 -7.76
CA ALA A 158 -26.67 19.42 -6.61
C ALA A 158 -26.30 20.86 -6.23
N GLU A 159 -26.20 21.76 -7.22
CA GLU A 159 -25.94 23.19 -7.00
C GLU A 159 -27.11 23.92 -6.31
N THR A 160 -28.34 23.38 -6.38
CA THR A 160 -29.52 23.96 -5.75
C THR A 160 -29.84 23.40 -4.35
N VAL A 161 -29.07 22.41 -3.87
CA VAL A 161 -29.20 21.93 -2.49
C VAL A 161 -28.66 23.01 -1.54
N ALA A 162 -29.55 23.67 -0.81
CA ALA A 162 -29.15 24.69 0.12
C ALA A 162 -28.78 24.08 1.49
N VAL A 163 -27.57 24.34 1.94
CA VAL A 163 -27.10 23.91 3.27
C VAL A 163 -26.69 25.12 4.08
N GLU A 164 -27.33 25.28 5.23
CA GLU A 164 -26.96 26.32 6.18
C GLU A 164 -25.93 25.79 7.17
N TYR A 165 -24.83 26.51 7.29
CA TYR A 165 -23.72 26.14 8.16
C TYR A 165 -23.45 27.22 9.21
N GLU A 166 -23.18 26.78 10.44
CA GLU A 166 -22.55 27.60 11.46
C GLU A 166 -21.07 27.20 11.54
N PRO A 167 -20.14 28.03 11.03
CA PRO A 167 -18.70 27.73 11.09
C PRO A 167 -18.21 27.62 12.54
N LEU A 168 -17.33 26.63 12.77
CA LEU A 168 -16.71 26.35 14.06
C LEU A 168 -15.19 26.56 13.97
N PRO A 169 -14.48 26.81 15.07
CA PRO A 169 -13.03 26.89 15.09
C PRO A 169 -12.38 25.63 14.54
N VAL A 170 -11.33 25.77 13.72
CA VAL A 170 -10.63 24.69 13.07
C VAL A 170 -9.30 24.33 13.74
N ALA A 171 -8.89 23.08 13.63
CA ALA A 171 -7.58 22.57 14.04
C ALA A 171 -6.89 22.00 12.82
N ILE A 172 -5.94 22.73 12.23
CA ILE A 172 -5.20 22.34 11.01
C ILE A 172 -3.75 21.98 11.33
N ASP A 173 -2.99 22.84 12.02
CA ASP A 173 -1.63 22.51 12.44
C ASP A 173 -1.66 21.37 13.49
N THR A 174 -1.09 20.21 13.14
CA THR A 174 -1.07 19.00 13.98
C THR A 174 -0.47 19.26 15.37
N ARG A 175 0.57 20.12 15.47
CA ARG A 175 1.22 20.45 16.74
C ARG A 175 0.35 21.31 17.63
N LYS A 176 -0.42 22.24 17.05
CA LYS A 176 -1.41 23.03 17.77
C LYS A 176 -2.61 22.15 18.14
N ALA A 177 -3.11 21.34 17.22
CA ALA A 177 -4.21 20.40 17.45
C ALA A 177 -3.91 19.47 18.64
N ALA A 178 -2.67 19.02 18.80
CA ALA A 178 -2.22 18.18 19.91
C ALA A 178 -2.36 18.84 21.29
N THR A 179 -2.57 20.16 21.37
CA THR A 179 -2.88 20.86 22.63
C THR A 179 -4.37 20.78 23.03
N GLY A 180 -5.23 20.27 22.15
CA GLY A 180 -6.68 20.16 22.38
C GLY A 180 -7.45 21.46 22.16
N THR A 181 -6.91 22.44 21.43
CA THR A 181 -7.57 23.71 21.18
C THR A 181 -7.63 24.01 19.68
N PRO A 182 -8.84 23.98 19.07
CA PRO A 182 -10.10 23.51 19.63
C PRO A 182 -10.12 21.99 19.86
N GLN A 183 -10.91 21.53 20.84
CA GLN A 183 -11.21 20.10 21.05
C GLN A 183 -12.19 19.62 19.98
N LEU A 184 -11.79 18.67 19.14
CA LEU A 184 -12.60 18.19 18.01
C LEU A 184 -13.57 17.08 18.41
N TRP A 185 -13.08 16.11 19.18
CA TRP A 185 -13.85 14.95 19.61
C TRP A 185 -13.84 14.82 21.13
N PRO A 186 -15.01 14.69 21.78
CA PRO A 186 -15.09 14.63 23.25
C PRO A 186 -14.23 13.51 23.87
N ASP A 187 -14.18 12.36 23.18
CA ASP A 187 -13.48 11.16 23.64
C ASP A 187 -11.99 11.12 23.27
N ALA A 188 -11.47 12.16 22.59
CA ALA A 188 -10.08 12.25 22.17
C ALA A 188 -9.38 13.43 22.85
N SER A 189 -9.08 13.31 24.13
CA SER A 189 -8.41 14.38 24.91
C SER A 189 -7.13 14.84 24.23
N GLY A 190 -6.97 16.17 24.08
CA GLY A 190 -5.85 16.75 23.31
C GLY A 190 -5.90 16.38 21.83
N ASN A 191 -7.10 16.10 21.28
CA ASN A 191 -7.29 15.55 19.92
C ASN A 191 -6.47 14.28 19.63
N THR A 192 -6.03 13.57 20.67
CA THR A 192 -5.19 12.38 20.54
C THR A 192 -6.03 11.19 20.09
N ALA A 193 -5.72 10.66 18.91
CA ALA A 193 -6.30 9.42 18.41
C ALA A 193 -5.68 8.20 19.08
N LEU A 194 -4.37 8.22 19.28
CA LEU A 194 -3.61 7.18 19.97
C LEU A 194 -2.26 7.71 20.44
N ASP A 195 -1.80 7.28 21.61
CA ASP A 195 -0.42 7.41 22.09
C ASP A 195 0.21 6.03 22.11
N TRP A 196 1.39 5.87 21.47
CA TRP A 196 2.01 4.58 21.20
C TRP A 196 3.51 4.62 21.42
N SER A 197 4.12 3.47 21.73
CA SER A 197 5.57 3.33 21.85
C SER A 197 6.07 1.95 21.44
N ALA A 198 7.34 1.86 21.03
CA ALA A 198 8.08 0.62 20.78
C ALA A 198 9.54 0.77 21.23
N PRO A 199 10.17 -0.37 21.61
CA PRO A 199 9.54 -1.66 21.87
C PRO A 199 8.62 -1.61 23.10
N ASP A 200 7.78 -2.65 23.28
CA ASP A 200 7.08 -2.84 24.53
C ASP A 200 8.11 -2.98 25.67
N ASP A 201 7.97 -2.14 26.71
CA ASP A 201 8.98 -1.97 27.78
C ASP A 201 8.30 -1.64 29.11
N PRO A 202 7.50 -2.60 29.65
CA PRO A 202 6.72 -2.36 30.87
C PRO A 202 7.59 -2.02 32.08
N ASP A 203 8.81 -2.57 32.17
CA ASP A 203 9.76 -2.33 33.26
C ASP A 203 10.68 -1.13 33.01
N GLY A 204 10.68 -0.56 31.81
CA GLY A 204 11.53 0.55 31.40
C GLY A 204 13.00 0.19 31.18
N ASP A 205 13.36 -1.09 31.17
CA ASP A 205 14.76 -1.55 31.07
C ASP A 205 15.38 -1.24 29.71
N LYS A 206 14.61 -1.39 28.64
CA LYS A 206 15.03 -1.11 27.29
C LYS A 206 15.30 0.39 27.11
N ARG A 207 14.42 1.25 27.60
CA ARG A 207 14.59 2.72 27.60
C ARG A 207 15.82 3.10 28.41
N ARG A 208 15.99 2.60 29.64
CA ARG A 208 17.19 2.83 30.45
C ARG A 208 18.48 2.38 29.75
N SER A 209 18.42 1.31 28.95
CA SER A 209 19.58 0.86 28.15
C SER A 209 19.97 1.87 27.10
N VAL A 210 18.98 2.39 26.38
CA VAL A 210 19.20 3.47 25.39
C VAL A 210 19.72 4.75 26.07
N ASP A 211 19.16 5.13 27.21
CA ASP A 211 19.61 6.29 27.97
C ASP A 211 21.10 6.19 28.36
N ARG A 212 21.54 5.00 28.79
CA ARG A 212 22.98 4.75 29.07
C ARG A 212 23.86 4.88 27.81
N ALA A 213 23.35 4.49 26.63
CA ALA A 213 24.10 4.67 25.39
C ALA A 213 24.29 6.17 25.06
N PHE A 214 23.26 6.98 25.27
CA PHE A 214 23.35 8.43 25.08
C PHE A 214 24.30 9.12 26.07
N VAL A 215 24.33 8.68 27.33
CA VAL A 215 25.27 9.19 28.34
C VAL A 215 26.74 8.89 27.94
N LYS A 216 26.99 7.76 27.29
CA LYS A 216 28.36 7.33 26.87
C LYS A 216 28.73 7.81 25.46
N ALA A 217 27.82 8.40 24.72
CA ALA A 217 28.04 8.81 23.34
C ALA A 217 29.17 9.85 23.21
N ALA A 218 30.11 9.63 22.29
CA ALA A 218 31.10 10.60 21.93
C ALA A 218 30.53 11.75 21.10
N ARG A 219 29.49 11.47 20.33
CA ARG A 219 28.74 12.42 19.50
C ARG A 219 27.27 12.07 19.52
N ILE A 220 26.41 13.06 19.29
CA ILE A 220 24.97 12.86 19.08
C ILE A 220 24.56 13.61 17.81
N ALA A 221 24.04 12.89 16.84
CA ALA A 221 23.38 13.49 15.69
C ALA A 221 21.90 13.71 16.01
N ARG A 222 21.29 14.78 15.49
CA ARG A 222 19.90 15.15 15.70
C ARG A 222 19.27 15.63 14.41
N VAL A 223 18.01 15.26 14.19
CA VAL A 223 17.18 15.79 13.11
C VAL A 223 15.76 16.07 13.62
N SER A 224 15.15 17.09 13.02
CA SER A 224 13.71 17.34 13.12
C SER A 224 13.20 17.50 11.70
N ILE A 225 12.25 16.69 11.30
CA ILE A 225 11.77 16.60 9.91
C ILE A 225 10.26 16.61 9.84
N LEU A 226 9.75 17.13 8.73
CA LEU A 226 8.36 17.02 8.31
C LEU A 226 8.28 16.16 7.05
N ASN A 227 7.55 15.06 7.13
CA ASN A 227 7.00 14.40 5.95
C ASN A 227 5.66 15.08 5.64
N GLN A 228 5.65 15.99 4.67
CA GLN A 228 4.47 16.79 4.34
C GLN A 228 3.31 15.92 3.83
N ARG A 229 2.10 16.45 3.96
CA ARG A 229 0.89 15.83 3.46
C ARG A 229 0.87 15.78 1.94
N ILE A 230 0.50 14.62 1.37
CA ILE A 230 0.38 14.40 -0.07
C ILE A 230 -0.88 13.61 -0.41
N ALA A 231 -1.31 13.66 -1.67
CA ALA A 231 -2.40 12.88 -2.23
C ALA A 231 -1.87 11.74 -3.12
N ALA A 232 -2.59 10.63 -3.19
CA ALA A 232 -2.17 9.47 -4.00
C ALA A 232 -2.30 9.70 -5.50
N VAL A 233 -3.23 10.52 -5.93
CA VAL A 233 -3.47 10.98 -7.30
C VAL A 233 -3.37 9.86 -8.35
N SER A 234 -4.12 8.75 -8.15
CA SER A 234 -4.23 7.73 -9.20
C SER A 234 -4.86 8.34 -10.48
N MET A 235 -4.40 7.90 -11.67
CA MET A 235 -4.89 8.44 -12.95
C MET A 235 -6.42 8.28 -13.08
N GLU A 236 -6.96 7.14 -12.71
CA GLU A 236 -8.40 6.92 -12.57
C GLU A 236 -8.83 7.42 -11.17
N PRO A 237 -9.69 8.45 -11.06
CA PRO A 237 -10.35 8.78 -9.80
C PRO A 237 -11.22 7.61 -9.29
N ARG A 238 -11.82 7.75 -8.11
CA ARG A 238 -12.76 6.72 -7.62
C ARG A 238 -14.04 6.75 -8.46
N VAL A 239 -14.50 5.55 -8.82
CA VAL A 239 -15.77 5.32 -9.51
C VAL A 239 -16.51 4.20 -8.79
N ALA A 240 -17.83 4.32 -8.67
CA ALA A 240 -18.64 3.27 -8.09
C ALA A 240 -20.02 3.18 -8.75
N THR A 241 -20.44 1.93 -9.04
CA THR A 241 -21.79 1.62 -9.48
C THR A 241 -22.43 0.66 -8.48
N ALA A 242 -23.53 1.06 -7.90
CA ALA A 242 -24.30 0.27 -6.95
C ALA A 242 -25.59 -0.25 -7.58
N SER A 243 -25.97 -1.47 -7.25
CA SER A 243 -27.28 -2.03 -7.61
C SER A 243 -27.86 -2.89 -6.49
N TYR A 244 -29.17 -3.05 -6.48
CA TYR A 244 -29.90 -3.89 -5.55
C TYR A 244 -30.92 -4.75 -6.31
N ASP A 245 -30.90 -6.05 -6.07
CA ASP A 245 -31.87 -7.00 -6.59
C ASP A 245 -32.89 -7.33 -5.50
N ALA A 246 -34.14 -6.82 -5.68
CA ALA A 246 -35.22 -7.03 -4.71
C ALA A 246 -35.66 -8.49 -4.60
N ALA A 247 -35.44 -9.30 -5.64
CA ALA A 247 -35.84 -10.70 -5.61
C ALA A 247 -34.94 -11.56 -4.72
N SER A 248 -33.66 -11.32 -4.76
CA SER A 248 -32.66 -12.03 -3.95
C SER A 248 -32.28 -11.30 -2.64
N GLY A 249 -32.68 -10.04 -2.48
CA GLY A 249 -32.20 -9.18 -1.39
C GLY A 249 -30.71 -8.80 -1.49
N GLY A 250 -30.11 -8.98 -2.68
CA GLY A 250 -28.67 -8.86 -2.90
C GLY A 250 -28.23 -7.47 -3.36
N TYR A 251 -27.14 -6.99 -2.77
CA TYR A 251 -26.43 -5.80 -3.22
C TYR A 251 -25.28 -6.17 -4.15
N THR A 252 -25.01 -5.33 -5.15
CA THR A 252 -23.77 -5.40 -5.95
C THR A 252 -23.11 -4.02 -5.99
N LEU A 253 -21.84 -3.98 -5.63
CA LEU A 253 -20.97 -2.80 -5.74
C LEU A 253 -19.90 -3.08 -6.79
N ARG A 254 -19.84 -2.30 -7.86
CA ARG A 254 -18.73 -2.29 -8.82
C ARG A 254 -17.89 -1.05 -8.58
N CYS A 255 -16.60 -1.20 -8.29
CA CYS A 255 -15.71 -0.07 -8.03
C CYS A 255 -14.25 -0.42 -8.33
N GLY A 256 -13.43 0.57 -8.67
CA GLY A 256 -11.99 0.41 -8.74
C GLY A 256 -11.40 0.18 -7.35
N THR A 257 -10.82 -1.00 -7.09
CA THR A 257 -10.27 -1.36 -5.78
C THR A 257 -9.00 -2.19 -5.90
N GLN A 258 -8.25 -2.30 -4.79
CA GLN A 258 -7.05 -3.13 -4.67
C GLN A 258 -7.36 -4.56 -4.20
N GLY A 259 -8.60 -4.83 -3.77
CA GLY A 259 -9.06 -6.15 -3.36
C GLY A 259 -10.56 -6.15 -3.05
N VAL A 260 -11.33 -6.90 -3.84
CA VAL A 260 -12.80 -6.94 -3.75
C VAL A 260 -13.29 -7.46 -2.41
N HIS A 261 -12.60 -8.44 -1.80
CA HIS A 261 -13.00 -9.02 -0.52
C HIS A 261 -12.78 -8.04 0.64
N GLY A 262 -11.70 -7.25 0.61
CA GLY A 262 -11.47 -6.21 1.61
C GLY A 262 -12.55 -5.13 1.60
N ILE A 263 -12.94 -4.68 0.41
CA ILE A 263 -14.03 -3.70 0.25
C ILE A 263 -15.39 -4.32 0.62
N LYS A 264 -15.65 -5.59 0.24
CA LYS A 264 -16.86 -6.32 0.64
C LYS A 264 -16.99 -6.34 2.17
N MET A 265 -15.93 -6.71 2.88
CA MET A 265 -15.94 -6.78 4.34
C MET A 265 -16.16 -5.40 4.98
N GLN A 266 -15.41 -4.37 4.56
CA GLN A 266 -15.53 -3.01 5.11
C GLN A 266 -16.91 -2.41 4.85
N THR A 267 -17.45 -2.59 3.63
CA THR A 267 -18.77 -2.09 3.25
C THR A 267 -19.88 -2.83 4.00
N ALA A 268 -19.78 -4.17 4.13
CA ALA A 268 -20.73 -4.96 4.90
C ALA A 268 -20.76 -4.55 6.38
N MET A 269 -19.59 -4.30 6.98
CA MET A 269 -19.49 -3.81 8.35
C MET A 269 -20.17 -2.44 8.50
N ALA A 270 -19.91 -1.50 7.57
CA ALA A 270 -20.56 -0.18 7.57
C ALA A 270 -22.08 -0.27 7.43
N MET A 271 -22.57 -1.18 6.62
CA MET A 271 -24.01 -1.44 6.41
C MET A 271 -24.61 -2.41 7.44
N ARG A 272 -23.82 -2.97 8.38
CA ARG A 272 -24.23 -3.98 9.36
C ARG A 272 -24.85 -5.24 8.71
N LEU A 273 -24.41 -5.59 7.51
CA LEU A 273 -24.89 -6.79 6.82
C LEU A 273 -24.40 -8.07 7.50
N GLN A 274 -25.27 -9.07 7.59
CA GLN A 274 -24.97 -10.38 8.18
C GLN A 274 -24.65 -11.39 7.06
N LEU A 275 -23.44 -11.28 6.48
CA LEU A 275 -23.04 -12.06 5.30
C LEU A 275 -22.99 -13.58 5.54
N ASP A 276 -22.70 -14.01 6.77
CA ASP A 276 -22.45 -15.42 7.11
C ASP A 276 -23.70 -16.19 7.59
N LYS A 277 -24.84 -15.52 7.68
CA LYS A 277 -26.09 -16.18 8.10
C LYS A 277 -26.83 -16.78 6.90
N ALA A 278 -27.28 -18.00 7.05
CA ALA A 278 -28.19 -18.62 6.09
C ALA A 278 -29.43 -17.73 5.88
N GLY A 279 -29.67 -17.28 4.63
CA GLY A 279 -30.71 -16.30 4.30
C GLY A 279 -30.38 -14.84 4.64
N GLY A 280 -29.11 -14.54 5.06
CA GLY A 280 -28.64 -13.18 5.30
C GLY A 280 -28.53 -12.34 4.01
N GLU A 281 -28.38 -11.02 4.19
CA GLU A 281 -28.19 -10.09 3.08
C GLU A 281 -26.90 -10.41 2.32
N LYS A 282 -26.96 -10.28 1.00
CA LYS A 282 -25.83 -10.59 0.10
C LYS A 282 -25.19 -9.30 -0.38
N LEU A 283 -23.86 -9.28 -0.38
CA LEU A 283 -23.09 -8.23 -1.02
C LEU A 283 -22.05 -8.85 -1.94
N ARG A 284 -22.11 -8.52 -3.22
CA ARG A 284 -21.09 -8.85 -4.22
C ARG A 284 -20.32 -7.61 -4.58
N VAL A 285 -18.98 -7.69 -4.58
CA VAL A 285 -18.12 -6.60 -5.03
C VAL A 285 -17.40 -7.02 -6.30
N LEU A 286 -17.44 -6.15 -7.31
CA LEU A 286 -16.84 -6.36 -8.62
C LEU A 286 -15.79 -5.26 -8.87
N SER A 287 -14.68 -5.64 -9.50
CA SER A 287 -13.66 -4.73 -9.96
C SER A 287 -13.13 -5.18 -11.31
N ASP A 288 -13.12 -4.28 -12.27
CA ASP A 288 -12.55 -4.52 -13.60
C ASP A 288 -11.08 -4.03 -13.65
N ASP A 289 -10.63 -3.43 -14.75
CA ASP A 289 -9.33 -2.77 -14.78
C ASP A 289 -9.32 -1.55 -13.86
N VAL A 290 -8.20 -1.29 -13.21
CA VAL A 290 -8.05 -0.20 -12.24
C VAL A 290 -6.88 0.68 -12.62
N GLY A 291 -7.14 1.97 -12.83
CA GLY A 291 -6.19 2.99 -13.24
C GLY A 291 -5.33 3.56 -12.12
N GLY A 292 -4.68 2.69 -11.36
CA GLY A 292 -3.88 3.04 -10.18
C GLY A 292 -4.67 2.95 -8.87
N GLY A 293 -3.98 2.62 -7.79
CA GLY A 293 -4.57 2.53 -6.44
C GLY A 293 -3.66 3.13 -5.37
N PHE A 294 -2.40 2.70 -5.33
CA PHE A 294 -1.31 3.20 -4.48
C PHE A 294 -1.62 3.22 -2.97
N GLY A 295 -2.57 2.39 -2.51
CA GLY A 295 -3.05 2.34 -1.14
C GLY A 295 -4.40 3.03 -0.95
N MET A 296 -4.68 4.13 -1.63
CA MET A 296 -5.90 4.90 -1.50
C MET A 296 -7.15 4.06 -1.81
N LYS A 297 -7.14 3.25 -2.89
CA LYS A 297 -8.28 2.40 -3.28
C LYS A 297 -8.39 1.08 -2.48
N ALA A 298 -7.63 0.91 -1.41
CA ALA A 298 -7.76 -0.25 -0.49
C ALA A 298 -8.74 0.00 0.67
N SER A 299 -9.19 1.23 0.85
CA SER A 299 -10.06 1.64 1.95
C SER A 299 -11.54 1.66 1.56
N GLY A 300 -12.44 1.39 2.52
CA GLY A 300 -13.86 1.71 2.41
C GLY A 300 -14.08 3.22 2.49
N TYR A 301 -15.07 3.69 1.74
CA TYR A 301 -15.40 5.11 1.63
C TYR A 301 -16.88 5.38 1.94
N PRO A 302 -17.23 6.58 2.43
CA PRO A 302 -18.61 6.98 2.72
C PRO A 302 -19.57 6.80 1.55
N GLU A 303 -19.08 7.00 0.35
CA GLU A 303 -19.85 6.91 -0.90
C GLU A 303 -20.40 5.50 -1.15
N TYR A 304 -19.70 4.43 -0.78
CA TYR A 304 -20.12 3.07 -1.09
C TYR A 304 -21.43 2.66 -0.40
N PRO A 305 -21.58 2.76 0.93
CA PRO A 305 -22.86 2.47 1.57
C PRO A 305 -23.97 3.45 1.15
N ALA A 306 -23.65 4.73 0.92
CA ALA A 306 -24.64 5.70 0.44
C ALA A 306 -25.22 5.31 -0.93
N LEU A 307 -24.37 4.93 -1.89
CA LEU A 307 -24.77 4.49 -3.23
C LEU A 307 -25.58 3.19 -3.20
N LEU A 308 -25.18 2.21 -2.35
CA LEU A 308 -25.91 0.94 -2.22
C LEU A 308 -27.32 1.16 -1.66
N LEU A 309 -27.47 2.01 -0.66
CA LEU A 309 -28.77 2.40 -0.13
C LEU A 309 -29.58 3.20 -1.15
N ALA A 310 -28.96 4.12 -1.87
CA ALA A 310 -29.58 4.85 -2.97
C ALA A 310 -30.15 3.90 -4.02
N ALA A 311 -29.36 2.93 -4.48
CA ALA A 311 -29.81 1.95 -5.48
C ALA A 311 -31.01 1.13 -5.00
N LYS A 312 -31.06 0.76 -3.70
CA LYS A 312 -32.21 0.10 -3.07
C LYS A 312 -33.45 0.99 -3.05
N LEU A 313 -33.30 2.25 -2.66
CA LEU A 313 -34.38 3.21 -2.54
C LEU A 313 -35.01 3.57 -3.90
N VAL A 314 -34.18 3.79 -4.94
CA VAL A 314 -34.68 4.18 -6.26
C VAL A 314 -35.03 2.98 -7.15
N GLY A 315 -34.74 1.75 -6.73
CA GLY A 315 -35.09 0.52 -7.43
C GLY A 315 -34.37 0.33 -8.78
N ARG A 316 -33.21 0.96 -8.97
CA ARG A 316 -32.38 0.87 -10.18
C ARG A 316 -30.89 1.09 -9.88
N PRO A 317 -29.98 0.67 -10.78
CA PRO A 317 -28.56 0.93 -10.58
C PRO A 317 -28.25 2.43 -10.47
N VAL A 318 -27.31 2.80 -9.59
CA VAL A 318 -26.85 4.17 -9.36
C VAL A 318 -25.35 4.20 -9.59
N HIS A 319 -24.88 5.17 -10.39
CA HIS A 319 -23.49 5.34 -10.78
C HIS A 319 -22.97 6.70 -10.35
N TRP A 320 -21.78 6.71 -9.79
CA TRP A 320 -21.02 7.93 -9.43
C TRP A 320 -19.61 7.83 -9.97
N SER A 321 -19.16 8.90 -10.59
CA SER A 321 -17.77 9.08 -11.03
C SER A 321 -17.19 10.33 -10.35
N CYS A 322 -16.11 10.16 -9.60
CA CYS A 322 -15.44 11.22 -8.88
C CYS A 322 -14.68 12.13 -9.85
N THR A 323 -14.90 13.42 -9.83
CA THR A 323 -14.07 14.37 -10.56
C THR A 323 -12.68 14.49 -9.91
N ARG A 324 -11.69 15.01 -10.65
CA ARG A 324 -10.35 15.20 -10.10
C ARG A 324 -10.32 16.18 -8.92
N SER A 325 -11.05 17.29 -9.02
CA SER A 325 -11.15 18.27 -7.94
C SER A 325 -11.85 17.70 -6.71
N GLU A 326 -12.91 16.91 -6.92
CA GLU A 326 -13.59 16.18 -5.84
C GLU A 326 -12.64 15.16 -5.18
N ALA A 327 -11.78 14.48 -5.95
CA ALA A 327 -10.81 13.50 -5.43
C ALA A 327 -9.82 14.16 -4.45
N PHE A 328 -9.34 15.37 -4.71
CA PHE A 328 -8.43 16.09 -3.81
C PHE A 328 -9.03 16.37 -2.41
N VAL A 329 -10.34 16.48 -2.31
CA VAL A 329 -11.03 16.78 -1.04
C VAL A 329 -11.77 15.58 -0.42
N SER A 330 -11.79 14.44 -1.10
CA SER A 330 -12.55 13.26 -0.66
C SER A 330 -11.74 11.95 -0.57
N ASP A 331 -10.67 11.80 -1.35
CA ASP A 331 -9.77 10.65 -1.27
C ASP A 331 -8.89 10.76 -0.01
N ASN A 332 -8.69 9.65 0.69
CA ASN A 332 -7.76 9.65 1.82
C ASN A 332 -6.39 10.15 1.36
N GLN A 333 -5.84 11.10 2.10
CA GLN A 333 -4.50 11.65 1.90
C GLN A 333 -3.45 10.85 2.68
N ALA A 334 -2.17 11.24 2.64
CA ALA A 334 -1.11 10.44 3.23
C ALA A 334 0.02 11.28 3.83
N ARG A 335 0.92 10.63 4.55
CA ARG A 335 2.07 11.22 5.25
C ARG A 335 1.62 12.14 6.39
N ASP A 336 2.06 13.40 6.39
CA ASP A 336 1.78 14.44 7.38
C ASP A 336 2.25 14.07 8.80
N GLN A 337 3.56 13.87 8.90
CA GLN A 337 4.18 13.38 10.12
C GLN A 337 5.40 14.23 10.48
N TYR A 338 5.43 14.70 11.70
CA TYR A 338 6.57 15.37 12.33
C TYR A 338 7.39 14.35 13.12
N TRP A 339 8.68 14.30 12.88
CA TRP A 339 9.58 13.39 13.58
C TRP A 339 10.79 14.14 14.12
N THR A 340 11.14 13.85 15.35
CA THR A 340 12.44 14.18 15.92
C THR A 340 13.20 12.92 16.22
N ALA A 341 14.50 12.89 15.90
CA ALA A 341 15.33 11.73 16.19
C ALA A 341 16.71 12.14 16.66
N GLU A 342 17.25 11.33 17.56
CA GLU A 342 18.60 11.44 18.08
C GLU A 342 19.32 10.12 17.93
N LEU A 343 20.58 10.17 17.47
CA LEU A 343 21.46 9.01 17.28
C LEU A 343 22.72 9.18 18.12
N ALA A 344 22.91 8.25 19.06
CA ALA A 344 24.13 8.19 19.87
C ALA A 344 25.23 7.47 19.08
N ILE A 345 26.43 8.08 19.06
CA ILE A 345 27.58 7.64 18.27
C ILE A 345 28.81 7.57 19.16
N ASP A 346 29.57 6.47 19.09
CA ASP A 346 30.82 6.31 19.84
C ASP A 346 32.01 7.01 19.17
N GLY A 347 33.21 6.85 19.73
CA GLY A 347 34.46 7.48 19.24
C GLY A 347 34.91 6.99 17.86
N ASP A 348 34.47 5.77 17.46
CA ASP A 348 34.81 5.15 16.18
C ASP A 348 33.74 5.39 15.10
N GLY A 349 32.69 6.14 15.42
CA GLY A 349 31.58 6.42 14.51
C GLY A 349 30.54 5.29 14.44
N ARG A 350 30.48 4.38 15.44
CA ARG A 350 29.46 3.35 15.54
C ARG A 350 28.21 3.88 16.20
N PHE A 351 27.05 3.47 15.69
CA PHE A 351 25.75 3.80 16.26
C PHE A 351 25.47 2.93 17.49
N THR A 352 25.11 3.55 18.59
CA THR A 352 24.96 2.86 19.89
C THR A 352 23.58 2.99 20.49
N GLY A 353 22.77 3.93 20.02
CA GLY A 353 21.40 4.11 20.48
C GLY A 353 20.61 5.09 19.63
N LEU A 354 19.30 4.85 19.51
CA LEU A 354 18.37 5.65 18.69
C LEU A 354 17.13 6.01 19.52
N ARG A 355 16.79 7.29 19.57
CA ARG A 355 15.55 7.83 20.13
C ARG A 355 14.74 8.52 19.05
N ILE A 356 13.45 8.24 19.00
CA ILE A 356 12.54 8.83 18.04
C ILE A 356 11.26 9.27 18.75
N ASP A 357 10.81 10.48 18.45
CA ASP A 357 9.51 11.01 18.87
C ASP A 357 8.75 11.51 17.64
N GLY A 358 7.48 11.07 17.49
CA GLY A 358 6.66 11.35 16.34
C GLY A 358 5.28 11.89 16.68
N LEU A 359 4.83 12.85 15.87
CA LEU A 359 3.48 13.40 15.89
C LEU A 359 2.89 13.29 14.48
N ALA A 360 1.81 12.53 14.33
CA ALA A 360 1.20 12.24 13.05
C ALA A 360 -0.24 12.74 12.97
N ASN A 361 -0.57 13.42 11.88
CA ASN A 361 -1.93 13.84 11.56
C ASN A 361 -2.78 12.64 11.14
N MET A 362 -3.98 12.52 11.70
CA MET A 362 -4.96 11.49 11.32
C MET A 362 -6.08 12.04 10.43
N GLY A 363 -6.14 13.36 10.24
CA GLY A 363 -7.29 14.02 9.67
C GLY A 363 -8.50 13.97 10.60
N ALA A 364 -9.69 14.15 10.04
CA ALA A 364 -10.92 14.26 10.82
C ALA A 364 -11.42 12.93 11.43
N TYR A 365 -11.07 11.81 10.79
CA TYR A 365 -11.50 10.47 11.17
C TYR A 365 -10.35 9.47 10.99
N LEU A 366 -10.33 8.40 11.76
CA LEU A 366 -9.42 7.29 11.48
C LEU A 366 -9.85 6.55 10.20
N THR A 367 -8.88 6.06 9.45
CA THR A 367 -9.06 4.98 8.48
C THR A 367 -8.51 3.68 9.06
N GLY A 368 -8.86 2.54 8.47
CA GLY A 368 -8.45 1.24 8.98
C GLY A 368 -6.92 1.03 9.11
N VAL A 369 -6.10 1.83 8.40
CA VAL A 369 -4.63 1.67 8.33
C VAL A 369 -3.87 2.92 8.80
N ALA A 370 -4.54 4.04 9.07
CA ALA A 370 -3.88 5.30 9.40
C ALA A 370 -2.85 5.16 10.53
N LEU A 371 -3.25 4.57 11.65
CA LEU A 371 -2.38 4.41 12.82
C LEU A 371 -1.18 3.50 12.56
N PHE A 372 -1.29 2.53 11.65
CA PHE A 372 -0.16 1.66 11.29
C PHE A 372 0.96 2.46 10.61
N CYS A 373 0.61 3.52 9.85
CA CYS A 373 1.57 4.31 9.08
C CYS A 373 2.55 5.11 9.96
N ASN A 374 2.20 5.43 11.21
CA ASN A 374 3.06 6.16 12.13
C ASN A 374 3.52 5.32 13.34
N THR A 375 3.21 4.04 13.37
CA THR A 375 3.54 3.14 14.49
C THR A 375 4.27 1.89 14.00
N VAL A 376 3.58 0.77 13.85
CA VAL A 376 4.20 -0.54 13.55
C VAL A 376 4.89 -0.59 12.18
N HIS A 377 4.43 0.19 11.18
CA HIS A 377 5.12 0.22 9.90
C HIS A 377 6.44 1.01 9.98
N VAL A 378 6.48 2.08 10.75
CA VAL A 378 7.73 2.82 11.03
C VAL A 378 8.67 1.95 11.86
N SER A 379 8.20 1.42 12.99
CA SER A 379 9.04 0.62 13.88
C SER A 379 9.53 -0.67 13.22
N GLY A 380 8.70 -1.32 12.40
CA GLY A 380 9.07 -2.56 11.70
C GLY A 380 10.18 -2.37 10.64
N CYS A 381 10.39 -1.14 10.17
CA CYS A 381 11.51 -0.81 9.26
C CYS A 381 12.77 -0.38 10.00
N LEU A 382 12.69 -0.03 11.29
CA LEU A 382 13.84 0.45 12.04
C LEU A 382 14.63 -0.73 12.68
N PRO A 383 15.95 -0.63 12.62
CA PRO A 383 16.83 0.49 12.25
C PRO A 383 17.18 0.60 10.76
N THR A 384 16.31 0.17 9.85
CA THR A 384 16.56 -0.01 8.42
C THR A 384 17.71 -1.00 8.18
N VAL A 385 18.73 -0.65 7.45
CA VAL A 385 19.86 -1.53 7.15
C VAL A 385 21.03 -1.43 8.16
N TYR A 386 20.85 -0.67 9.26
CA TYR A 386 21.93 -0.38 10.22
C TYR A 386 21.88 -1.25 11.47
N ASP A 387 23.05 -1.54 12.01
CA ASP A 387 23.22 -2.26 13.27
C ASP A 387 23.17 -1.25 14.44
N ILE A 388 22.02 -1.18 15.13
CA ILE A 388 21.80 -0.28 16.27
C ILE A 388 21.27 -1.09 17.46
N PRO A 389 22.07 -1.22 18.54
CA PRO A 389 21.75 -2.13 19.65
C PRO A 389 20.69 -1.62 20.62
N GLY A 390 20.18 -0.41 20.44
CA GLY A 390 19.14 0.16 21.30
C GLY A 390 18.26 1.16 20.56
N ILE A 391 16.94 0.97 20.59
CA ILE A 391 15.97 1.83 19.89
C ILE A 391 14.78 2.08 20.81
N VAL A 392 14.33 3.32 20.93
CA VAL A 392 13.05 3.68 21.53
C VAL A 392 12.31 4.65 20.62
N ILE A 393 11.02 4.37 20.43
CA ILE A 393 10.13 5.13 19.56
C ILE A 393 8.90 5.49 20.35
N ASP A 394 8.56 6.76 20.36
CA ASP A 394 7.27 7.28 20.82
C ASP A 394 6.56 7.90 19.63
N SER A 395 5.24 7.68 19.51
CA SER A 395 4.44 8.24 18.42
C SER A 395 3.03 8.54 18.89
N ARG A 396 2.49 9.70 18.47
CA ARG A 396 1.12 10.11 18.76
C ARG A 396 0.38 10.43 17.48
N GLY A 397 -0.79 9.80 17.28
CA GLY A 397 -1.76 10.19 16.25
C GLY A 397 -2.69 11.28 16.76
N VAL A 398 -2.95 12.32 15.95
CA VAL A 398 -3.74 13.51 16.33
C VAL A 398 -4.80 13.79 15.27
N PHE A 399 -6.02 14.02 15.71
CA PHE A 399 -7.12 14.48 14.84
C PHE A 399 -6.97 15.96 14.47
N THR A 400 -7.33 16.28 13.22
CA THR A 400 -7.42 17.64 12.66
C THR A 400 -8.68 17.78 11.82
N ASN A 401 -8.98 19.00 11.35
CA ASN A 401 -10.08 19.25 10.41
C ASN A 401 -9.67 19.09 8.94
N GLU A 402 -8.82 18.14 8.67
CA GLU A 402 -8.35 17.81 7.32
C GLU A 402 -8.92 16.48 6.85
N VAL A 403 -8.80 16.20 5.55
CA VAL A 403 -9.19 14.91 4.95
C VAL A 403 -8.49 13.77 5.71
N PRO A 404 -9.18 12.65 6.01
CA PRO A 404 -8.57 11.52 6.71
C PRO A 404 -7.30 10.99 6.03
N ILE A 405 -6.33 10.59 6.84
CA ILE A 405 -5.11 9.91 6.38
C ILE A 405 -5.40 8.44 6.09
N GLY A 406 -4.82 7.93 5.01
CA GLY A 406 -4.82 6.52 4.63
C GLY A 406 -3.44 6.07 4.14
N PRO A 407 -3.32 4.80 3.71
CA PRO A 407 -2.08 4.31 3.16
C PRO A 407 -1.82 4.96 1.79
N TYR A 408 -0.56 5.34 1.57
CA TYR A 408 -0.02 5.69 0.28
C TYR A 408 1.32 4.99 0.13
N ARG A 409 1.62 4.48 -1.05
CA ARG A 409 2.76 3.65 -1.45
C ARG A 409 3.94 3.73 -0.48
N GLY A 410 4.15 2.65 0.28
CA GLY A 410 5.11 2.58 1.39
C GLY A 410 4.51 2.73 2.79
N ALA A 411 3.50 3.58 3.00
CA ALA A 411 2.67 3.65 4.22
C ALA A 411 3.45 3.52 5.54
N GLY A 412 4.34 4.46 5.85
CA GLY A 412 5.19 4.48 7.04
C GLY A 412 6.65 4.05 6.77
N ARG A 413 6.91 3.22 5.72
CA ARG A 413 8.27 2.80 5.36
C ARG A 413 9.09 3.93 4.75
N PRO A 414 8.57 4.76 3.82
CA PRO A 414 9.28 5.96 3.34
C PRO A 414 9.60 6.93 4.46
N GLU A 415 8.69 7.13 5.41
CA GLU A 415 8.86 8.01 6.56
C GLU A 415 10.01 7.53 7.47
N ALA A 416 10.05 6.22 7.78
CA ALA A 416 11.11 5.61 8.59
C ALA A 416 12.49 5.71 7.92
N ASN A 417 12.55 5.38 6.62
CA ASN A 417 13.81 5.43 5.86
C ASN A 417 14.29 6.87 5.67
N PHE A 418 13.39 7.80 5.37
CA PHE A 418 13.72 9.22 5.25
C PHE A 418 14.28 9.77 6.56
N LEU A 419 13.63 9.50 7.69
CA LEU A 419 14.10 9.87 9.02
C LEU A 419 15.51 9.32 9.27
N MET A 420 15.70 8.01 9.03
CA MET A 420 16.95 7.32 9.30
C MET A 420 18.10 7.84 8.42
N GLU A 421 17.88 8.00 7.12
CA GLU A 421 18.89 8.44 6.17
C GLU A 421 19.28 9.92 6.33
N ARG A 422 18.33 10.78 6.72
CA ARG A 422 18.64 12.16 7.14
C ARG A 422 19.46 12.19 8.42
N LEU A 423 19.18 11.29 9.36
CA LEU A 423 19.91 11.19 10.63
C LEU A 423 21.34 10.65 10.41
N VAL A 424 21.52 9.70 9.49
CA VAL A 424 22.82 9.16 9.10
C VAL A 424 23.69 10.24 8.40
N ASP A 425 23.10 11.08 7.55
CA ASP A 425 23.81 12.20 6.95
C ASP A 425 24.19 13.26 8.00
N ALA A 426 23.31 13.53 8.97
CA ALA A 426 23.66 14.39 10.11
C ALA A 426 24.78 13.77 10.96
N ALA A 427 24.81 12.43 11.11
CA ALA A 427 25.88 11.72 11.78
C ALA A 427 27.23 11.87 11.04
N ALA A 428 27.23 11.81 9.70
CA ALA A 428 28.42 12.11 8.90
C ALA A 428 28.95 13.52 9.21
N GLY A 429 28.05 14.52 9.26
CA GLY A 429 28.44 15.91 9.59
C GLY A 429 29.05 16.08 10.97
N VAL A 430 28.47 15.49 12.04
CA VAL A 430 29.00 15.65 13.41
C VAL A 430 30.25 14.81 13.68
N THR A 431 30.48 13.75 12.89
CA THR A 431 31.70 12.90 13.02
C THR A 431 32.82 13.35 12.10
N GLY A 432 32.53 14.11 11.04
CA GLY A 432 33.49 14.47 9.99
C GLY A 432 33.82 13.31 9.04
N LEU A 433 33.07 12.18 9.11
CA LEU A 433 33.23 11.04 8.22
C LEU A 433 32.52 11.30 6.88
N ASP A 434 33.05 10.70 5.79
CA ASP A 434 32.37 10.67 4.50
C ASP A 434 31.01 9.97 4.62
N ALA A 435 30.03 10.40 3.81
CA ALA A 435 28.68 9.88 3.86
C ALA A 435 28.60 8.37 3.52
N ALA A 436 29.45 7.86 2.65
CA ALA A 436 29.55 6.43 2.39
C ALA A 436 30.26 5.69 3.52
N GLU A 437 31.31 6.30 4.10
CA GLU A 437 32.11 5.67 5.17
C GLU A 437 31.29 5.49 6.48
N ILE A 438 30.49 6.48 6.89
CA ILE A 438 29.64 6.32 8.08
C ILE A 438 28.64 5.18 7.89
N ARG A 439 28.12 4.99 6.67
CA ARG A 439 27.23 3.87 6.30
C ARG A 439 27.99 2.54 6.36
N ARG A 440 29.17 2.43 5.74
CA ARG A 440 30.02 1.22 5.76
C ARG A 440 30.28 0.71 7.17
N ARG A 441 30.55 1.60 8.10
CA ARG A 441 30.80 1.24 9.51
C ARG A 441 29.59 0.61 10.18
N ASN A 442 28.39 1.08 9.84
CA ASN A 442 27.19 0.77 10.59
C ASN A 442 26.21 -0.17 9.91
N LEU A 443 26.43 -0.58 8.64
CA LEU A 443 25.59 -1.56 7.98
C LEU A 443 25.67 -2.92 8.67
N ILE A 444 24.51 -3.58 8.83
CA ILE A 444 24.39 -4.98 9.24
C ILE A 444 25.17 -5.84 8.22
N LYS A 445 26.02 -6.74 8.71
CA LYS A 445 26.88 -7.57 7.89
C LYS A 445 26.17 -8.88 7.51
N PRO A 446 26.48 -9.50 6.35
CA PRO A 446 25.90 -10.80 5.96
C PRO A 446 26.05 -11.89 7.01
N ALA A 447 27.16 -11.89 7.78
CA ALA A 447 27.40 -12.84 8.85
C ALA A 447 26.48 -12.67 10.08
N GLN A 448 25.75 -11.56 10.17
CA GLN A 448 24.79 -11.30 11.23
C GLN A 448 23.36 -11.74 10.84
N ILE A 449 23.15 -12.16 9.59
CA ILE A 449 21.86 -12.63 9.09
C ILE A 449 21.67 -14.12 9.47
N PRO A 450 20.50 -14.53 10.02
CA PRO A 450 19.33 -13.70 10.31
C PRO A 450 19.57 -12.71 11.45
N TYR A 451 19.15 -11.45 11.24
CA TYR A 451 19.38 -10.36 12.18
C TYR A 451 18.08 -10.00 12.91
N THR A 452 18.10 -10.06 14.23
CA THR A 452 16.95 -9.63 15.05
C THR A 452 17.15 -8.19 15.50
N THR A 453 16.24 -7.30 15.09
CA THR A 453 16.25 -5.89 15.49
C THR A 453 15.85 -5.72 16.95
N PHE A 454 16.24 -4.62 17.57
CA PHE A 454 15.85 -4.30 18.95
C PHE A 454 14.33 -4.18 19.15
N VAL A 455 13.59 -3.87 18.10
CA VAL A 455 12.12 -3.77 18.10
C VAL A 455 11.42 -5.07 17.69
N GLY A 456 12.16 -6.16 17.49
CA GLY A 456 11.64 -7.52 17.30
C GLY A 456 11.47 -7.98 15.85
N GLY A 457 11.84 -7.18 14.86
CA GLY A 457 11.88 -7.62 13.46
C GLY A 457 13.02 -8.60 13.20
N VAL A 458 12.82 -9.61 12.34
CA VAL A 458 13.86 -10.59 11.97
C VAL A 458 14.12 -10.51 10.47
N TYR A 459 15.28 -10.00 10.10
CA TYR A 459 15.72 -9.94 8.71
C TYR A 459 16.30 -11.30 8.31
N ASP A 460 15.63 -11.98 7.41
CA ASP A 460 15.96 -13.35 6.98
C ASP A 460 17.09 -13.44 5.96
N SER A 461 17.25 -12.38 5.16
CA SER A 461 18.19 -12.36 4.02
C SER A 461 18.55 -10.92 3.64
N GLY A 462 19.73 -10.71 3.09
CA GLY A 462 20.21 -9.46 2.55
C GLY A 462 21.74 -9.32 2.57
N ASN A 463 22.26 -8.47 1.68
CA ASN A 463 23.68 -8.10 1.63
C ASN A 463 23.82 -6.57 1.50
N PHE A 464 23.50 -5.87 2.58
CA PHE A 464 23.45 -4.40 2.61
C PHE A 464 24.79 -3.73 2.23
N PRO A 465 25.97 -4.22 2.68
CA PRO A 465 27.25 -3.68 2.22
C PRO A 465 27.46 -3.82 0.70
N ALA A 466 27.12 -4.97 0.10
CA ALA A 466 27.28 -5.14 -1.34
C ALA A 466 26.37 -4.20 -2.14
N ASN A 467 25.13 -3.99 -1.68
CA ASN A 467 24.19 -3.05 -2.31
C ASN A 467 24.72 -1.62 -2.28
N LEU A 468 25.31 -1.17 -1.16
CA LEU A 468 25.96 0.14 -1.07
C LEU A 468 27.12 0.24 -2.05
N GLU A 469 28.08 -0.71 -2.04
CA GLU A 469 29.27 -0.63 -2.90
C GLU A 469 28.88 -0.66 -4.38
N LYS A 470 27.90 -1.47 -4.76
CA LYS A 470 27.41 -1.52 -6.14
C LYS A 470 26.77 -0.19 -6.55
N ALA A 471 25.97 0.40 -5.68
CA ALA A 471 25.34 1.70 -5.96
C ALA A 471 26.37 2.81 -6.12
N LEU A 472 27.38 2.85 -5.24
CA LEU A 472 28.47 3.81 -5.32
C LEU A 472 29.32 3.64 -6.59
N ALA A 473 29.62 2.40 -6.97
CA ALA A 473 30.36 2.10 -8.19
C ALA A 473 29.55 2.48 -9.46
N ALA A 474 28.27 2.10 -9.50
CA ALA A 474 27.40 2.39 -10.65
C ALA A 474 27.13 3.91 -10.81
N ALA A 475 27.09 4.66 -9.71
CA ALA A 475 26.97 6.12 -9.72
C ALA A 475 28.32 6.85 -9.92
N ASP A 476 29.42 6.13 -10.05
CA ASP A 476 30.77 6.70 -10.09
C ASP A 476 30.98 7.74 -8.96
N TYR A 477 30.74 7.28 -7.71
CA TYR A 477 30.86 8.14 -6.53
C TYR A 477 32.26 8.79 -6.40
N VAL A 478 33.31 8.05 -6.78
CA VAL A 478 34.71 8.53 -6.73
C VAL A 478 34.95 9.67 -7.73
N GLY A 479 34.31 9.66 -8.90
CA GLY A 479 34.41 10.70 -9.91
C GLY A 479 33.56 11.95 -9.62
N PHE A 480 32.71 11.92 -8.57
CA PHE A 480 31.81 13.03 -8.23
C PHE A 480 32.50 14.39 -8.01
N PRO A 481 33.65 14.50 -7.30
CA PRO A 481 34.31 15.80 -7.11
C PRO A 481 34.64 16.53 -8.42
N ALA A 482 35.05 15.81 -9.45
CA ALA A 482 35.31 16.41 -10.78
C ALA A 482 34.00 16.92 -11.43
N ARG A 483 32.89 16.19 -11.29
CA ARG A 483 31.59 16.63 -11.80
C ARG A 483 31.07 17.85 -11.04
N ARG A 484 31.29 17.92 -9.71
CA ARG A 484 30.97 19.09 -8.89
C ARG A 484 31.72 20.33 -9.39
N THR A 485 33.03 20.24 -9.55
CA THR A 485 33.87 21.35 -10.07
C THR A 485 33.40 21.80 -11.47
N ALA A 486 33.00 20.85 -12.33
CA ALA A 486 32.52 21.19 -13.66
C ALA A 486 31.14 21.92 -13.63
N SER A 487 30.30 21.64 -12.66
CA SER A 487 29.03 22.36 -12.45
C SER A 487 29.25 23.73 -11.83
N GLU A 488 30.17 23.86 -10.86
CA GLU A 488 30.55 25.13 -10.25
C GLU A 488 31.14 26.09 -11.27
N ALA A 489 31.92 25.61 -12.23
CA ALA A 489 32.43 26.41 -13.35
C ALA A 489 31.32 26.99 -14.24
N LYS A 490 30.11 26.40 -14.20
CA LYS A 490 28.90 26.87 -14.89
C LYS A 490 27.98 27.70 -13.97
N GLY A 491 28.42 28.01 -12.75
CA GLY A 491 27.64 28.74 -11.76
C GLY A 491 26.50 27.93 -11.11
N LYS A 492 26.53 26.58 -11.21
CA LYS A 492 25.57 25.68 -10.54
C LYS A 492 26.19 25.02 -9.32
N LEU A 493 25.37 24.72 -8.30
CA LEU A 493 25.78 23.88 -7.19
C LEU A 493 25.43 22.43 -7.54
N ARG A 494 26.37 21.49 -7.28
CA ARG A 494 26.11 20.07 -7.52
C ARG A 494 26.25 19.26 -6.26
N GLY A 495 25.30 18.37 -6.01
CA GLY A 495 25.30 17.48 -4.87
C GLY A 495 25.04 16.03 -5.22
N ILE A 496 25.56 15.13 -4.38
CA ILE A 496 25.31 13.70 -4.45
C ILE A 496 24.72 13.23 -3.12
N GLY A 497 23.68 12.39 -3.19
CA GLY A 497 23.00 11.86 -2.01
C GLY A 497 22.86 10.37 -2.08
N ILE A 498 23.07 9.70 -0.96
CA ILE A 498 22.93 8.25 -0.77
C ILE A 498 21.66 8.02 0.05
N GLY A 499 20.85 7.04 -0.35
CA GLY A 499 19.68 6.56 0.38
C GLY A 499 19.72 5.04 0.46
N CYS A 500 20.25 4.48 1.54
CA CYS A 500 20.11 3.06 1.84
C CYS A 500 18.74 2.80 2.43
N TYR A 501 18.04 1.76 1.96
CA TYR A 501 16.70 1.52 2.41
C TYR A 501 16.43 0.05 2.75
N LEU A 502 15.45 -0.14 3.62
CA LEU A 502 14.81 -1.42 3.87
C LEU A 502 13.31 -1.19 3.96
N GLU A 503 12.57 -2.04 3.27
CA GLU A 503 11.11 -2.10 3.36
C GLU A 503 10.70 -3.40 4.06
N ILE A 504 9.62 -3.38 4.85
CA ILE A 504 8.94 -4.57 5.31
C ILE A 504 7.74 -4.84 4.43
N SER A 505 7.77 -5.93 3.66
CA SER A 505 6.66 -6.36 2.81
C SER A 505 5.82 -7.40 3.52
N GLY A 506 4.49 -7.32 3.39
CA GLY A 506 3.60 -8.32 3.99
C GLY A 506 2.28 -7.75 4.51
N GLY A 507 2.22 -7.30 5.73
CA GLY A 507 0.98 -6.92 6.42
C GLY A 507 0.23 -8.16 6.91
N HIS A 508 -0.83 -8.59 6.25
CA HIS A 508 -1.49 -9.88 6.51
C HIS A 508 -0.73 -11.01 5.81
N MET A 509 -0.22 -11.96 6.57
CA MET A 509 0.76 -12.96 6.09
C MET A 509 0.14 -14.24 5.56
N HIS A 510 -1.13 -14.26 5.31
CA HIS A 510 -1.90 -15.39 4.80
C HIS A 510 -2.58 -15.02 3.47
N GLU A 511 -2.51 -15.90 2.47
CA GLU A 511 -3.19 -15.69 1.18
C GLU A 511 -3.53 -17.03 0.52
N PRO A 512 -4.78 -17.23 0.07
CA PRO A 512 -5.17 -18.37 -0.73
C PRO A 512 -4.97 -18.11 -2.23
N ALA A 513 -4.80 -19.21 -2.99
CA ALA A 513 -4.95 -19.24 -4.44
C ALA A 513 -5.52 -20.57 -4.88
N ALA A 514 -6.18 -20.61 -6.04
CA ALA A 514 -6.70 -21.83 -6.60
C ALA A 514 -6.33 -21.98 -8.08
N ILE A 515 -6.12 -23.24 -8.51
CA ILE A 515 -5.97 -23.60 -9.90
C ILE A 515 -7.08 -24.57 -10.26
N SER A 516 -7.82 -24.30 -11.34
CA SER A 516 -8.92 -25.14 -11.80
C SER A 516 -8.89 -25.36 -13.31
N PHE A 517 -9.55 -26.43 -13.74
CA PHE A 517 -9.60 -26.91 -15.12
C PHE A 517 -11.05 -26.90 -15.63
N PRO A 518 -11.58 -25.75 -16.09
CA PRO A 518 -12.97 -25.63 -16.53
C PRO A 518 -13.27 -26.35 -17.86
N GLY A 519 -12.26 -26.91 -18.52
CA GLY A 519 -12.32 -27.52 -19.84
C GLY A 519 -11.90 -26.60 -20.97
N GLY A 520 -11.90 -27.13 -22.21
CA GLY A 520 -11.52 -26.37 -23.40
C GLY A 520 -10.05 -25.98 -23.44
N GLY A 521 -9.16 -26.77 -22.87
CA GLY A 521 -7.73 -26.53 -22.84
C GLY A 521 -7.29 -25.39 -21.91
N LYS A 522 -8.14 -24.89 -21.02
CA LYS A 522 -7.87 -23.76 -20.14
C LYS A 522 -7.54 -24.19 -18.72
N VAL A 523 -6.59 -23.44 -18.13
CA VAL A 523 -6.21 -23.49 -16.73
C VAL A 523 -6.52 -22.15 -16.12
N VAL A 524 -7.34 -22.10 -15.09
CA VAL A 524 -7.75 -20.85 -14.42
C VAL A 524 -7.03 -20.76 -13.08
N ALA A 525 -6.22 -19.71 -12.92
CA ALA A 525 -5.60 -19.32 -11.66
C ALA A 525 -6.46 -18.24 -10.99
N SER A 526 -7.17 -18.58 -9.92
CA SER A 526 -7.99 -17.66 -9.14
C SER A 526 -7.20 -17.06 -8.01
N ILE A 527 -7.25 -15.72 -7.87
CA ILE A 527 -6.52 -14.95 -6.88
C ILE A 527 -7.40 -13.86 -6.26
N GLY A 528 -7.14 -13.52 -4.98
CA GLY A 528 -7.83 -12.43 -4.28
C GLY A 528 -7.19 -11.05 -4.47
N SER A 529 -6.07 -10.96 -5.17
CA SER A 529 -5.28 -9.73 -5.36
C SER A 529 -5.62 -9.05 -6.67
N GLN A 530 -6.25 -7.85 -6.60
CA GLN A 530 -6.67 -7.11 -7.79
C GLN A 530 -5.50 -6.32 -8.42
N PRO A 531 -5.22 -6.47 -9.73
CA PRO A 531 -4.23 -5.67 -10.42
C PRO A 531 -4.68 -4.21 -10.59
N GLN A 532 -3.73 -3.26 -10.45
CA GLN A 532 -3.93 -1.83 -10.70
C GLN A 532 -2.79 -1.25 -11.59
N GLY A 533 -2.27 -2.04 -12.52
CA GLY A 533 -1.19 -1.66 -13.42
C GLY A 533 0.17 -2.32 -13.16
N GLN A 534 0.32 -3.08 -12.04
CA GLN A 534 1.58 -3.77 -11.69
C GLN A 534 1.78 -5.13 -12.38
N GLY A 535 0.96 -5.48 -13.38
CA GLY A 535 1.18 -6.65 -14.23
C GLY A 535 0.93 -8.01 -13.56
N HIS A 536 0.03 -8.11 -12.59
CA HIS A 536 -0.27 -9.35 -11.88
C HIS A 536 -0.72 -10.47 -12.79
N ARG A 537 -1.57 -10.17 -13.82
CA ARG A 537 -2.02 -11.19 -14.76
C ARG A 537 -0.85 -11.81 -15.54
N THR A 538 0.12 -11.00 -15.94
CA THR A 538 1.35 -11.49 -16.61
C THR A 538 2.19 -12.34 -15.67
N VAL A 539 2.53 -11.82 -14.48
CA VAL A 539 3.43 -12.50 -13.55
C VAL A 539 2.85 -13.82 -13.08
N PHE A 540 1.59 -13.84 -12.63
CA PHE A 540 0.98 -15.05 -12.06
C PHE A 540 0.64 -16.08 -13.13
N ARG A 541 0.27 -15.65 -14.35
CA ARG A 541 0.21 -16.55 -15.49
C ARG A 541 1.55 -17.26 -15.71
N ASN A 542 2.64 -16.51 -15.71
CA ASN A 542 3.97 -17.06 -15.91
C ASN A 542 4.38 -18.03 -14.79
N VAL A 543 4.12 -17.68 -13.52
CA VAL A 543 4.39 -18.55 -12.37
C VAL A 543 3.69 -19.90 -12.53
N VAL A 544 2.39 -19.91 -12.87
CA VAL A 544 1.62 -21.15 -13.04
C VAL A 544 2.09 -21.93 -14.28
N ALA A 545 2.24 -21.25 -15.41
CA ALA A 545 2.66 -21.90 -16.66
C ALA A 545 4.06 -22.52 -16.56
N ASP A 546 5.01 -21.80 -16.00
CA ASP A 546 6.39 -22.27 -15.84
C ASP A 546 6.47 -23.44 -14.82
N ARG A 547 5.67 -23.40 -13.73
CA ARG A 547 5.61 -24.47 -12.73
C ARG A 547 4.96 -25.74 -13.27
N LEU A 548 3.90 -25.59 -14.09
CA LEU A 548 3.21 -26.70 -14.72
C LEU A 548 3.84 -27.14 -16.06
N GLY A 549 4.85 -26.44 -16.57
CA GLY A 549 5.47 -26.75 -17.86
C GLY A 549 4.50 -26.67 -19.03
N ILE A 550 3.46 -25.86 -18.99
CA ILE A 550 2.41 -25.72 -19.99
C ILE A 550 2.54 -24.39 -20.75
N PRO A 551 1.94 -24.29 -21.96
CA PRO A 551 1.89 -23.02 -22.68
C PRO A 551 1.20 -21.92 -21.87
N ARG A 552 1.79 -20.71 -21.88
CA ARG A 552 1.25 -19.55 -21.13
C ARG A 552 -0.16 -19.17 -21.57
N GLU A 553 -0.49 -19.38 -22.84
CA GLU A 553 -1.78 -19.07 -23.43
C GLU A 553 -2.91 -19.96 -22.89
N ALA A 554 -2.56 -21.09 -22.30
CA ALA A 554 -3.50 -21.98 -21.63
C ALA A 554 -3.94 -21.42 -20.26
N VAL A 555 -3.12 -20.57 -19.64
CA VAL A 555 -3.38 -20.06 -18.28
C VAL A 555 -4.11 -18.71 -18.34
N VAL A 556 -5.23 -18.63 -17.60
CA VAL A 556 -6.05 -17.41 -17.40
C VAL A 556 -6.02 -17.06 -15.92
N VAL A 557 -5.67 -15.83 -15.57
CA VAL A 557 -5.73 -15.33 -14.19
C VAL A 557 -7.09 -14.70 -13.95
N SER A 558 -7.84 -15.23 -12.97
CA SER A 558 -9.17 -14.77 -12.54
C SER A 558 -9.05 -13.97 -11.25
N CYS A 559 -9.63 -12.76 -11.24
CA CYS A 559 -9.70 -11.86 -10.08
C CYS A 559 -10.78 -10.80 -10.31
N GLY A 560 -11.23 -10.15 -9.24
CA GLY A 560 -12.12 -9.00 -9.32
C GLY A 560 -13.60 -9.33 -9.11
N ASP A 561 -13.93 -10.52 -8.62
CA ASP A 561 -15.31 -10.92 -8.31
C ASP A 561 -15.35 -11.62 -6.94
N SER A 562 -15.93 -10.96 -5.95
CA SER A 562 -15.95 -11.47 -4.58
C SER A 562 -16.77 -12.72 -4.34
N ASP A 563 -17.57 -13.15 -5.31
CA ASP A 563 -18.40 -14.35 -5.20
C ASP A 563 -17.81 -15.53 -5.99
N ARG A 564 -16.90 -15.27 -6.92
CA ARG A 564 -16.29 -16.29 -7.77
C ARG A 564 -14.82 -16.56 -7.41
N ASP A 565 -14.08 -15.49 -7.13
CA ASP A 565 -12.63 -15.61 -6.93
C ASP A 565 -12.32 -15.94 -5.47
N VAL A 566 -11.17 -16.57 -5.22
CA VAL A 566 -10.75 -16.91 -3.85
C VAL A 566 -10.67 -15.68 -2.95
N PRO A 567 -11.08 -15.81 -1.67
CA PRO A 567 -11.05 -14.69 -0.74
C PRO A 567 -9.61 -14.35 -0.36
N GLY A 568 -9.11 -13.19 -0.81
CA GLY A 568 -7.76 -12.69 -0.50
C GLY A 568 -7.79 -11.30 0.12
N PHE A 569 -6.64 -10.89 0.67
CA PHE A 569 -6.52 -9.60 1.34
C PHE A 569 -6.38 -8.42 0.36
N GLY A 570 -5.91 -8.68 -0.86
CA GLY A 570 -5.72 -7.70 -1.91
C GLY A 570 -4.26 -7.29 -2.17
N ALA A 571 -4.07 -6.42 -3.18
CA ALA A 571 -2.76 -5.94 -3.62
C ALA A 571 -2.32 -4.72 -2.79
N VAL A 572 -1.72 -4.97 -1.65
CA VAL A 572 -1.26 -3.96 -0.67
C VAL A 572 0.09 -4.38 -0.08
N ALA A 573 0.83 -3.46 0.54
CA ALA A 573 2.03 -3.74 1.32
C ALA A 573 3.06 -4.63 0.58
N SER A 574 3.20 -4.48 -0.72
CA SER A 574 4.15 -5.18 -1.60
C SER A 574 4.08 -6.73 -1.50
N ARG A 575 2.97 -7.31 -1.05
CA ARG A 575 2.84 -8.72 -0.64
C ARG A 575 2.52 -9.69 -1.78
N SER A 576 1.96 -9.22 -2.90
CA SER A 576 1.34 -10.10 -3.90
C SER A 576 2.33 -11.11 -4.52
N ALA A 577 3.56 -10.70 -4.84
CA ALA A 577 4.55 -11.60 -5.43
C ALA A 577 4.88 -12.77 -4.50
N MET A 578 5.11 -12.49 -3.22
CA MET A 578 5.53 -13.51 -2.25
C MET A 578 4.38 -14.41 -1.79
N LEU A 579 3.21 -13.85 -1.51
CA LEU A 579 2.07 -14.59 -0.97
C LEU A 579 1.20 -15.22 -2.06
N VAL A 580 0.66 -14.42 -2.98
CA VAL A 580 -0.16 -14.95 -4.08
C VAL A 580 0.67 -15.85 -5.00
N GLY A 581 1.88 -15.40 -5.38
CA GLY A 581 2.78 -16.19 -6.20
C GLY A 581 3.18 -17.49 -5.50
N GLY A 582 3.47 -17.45 -4.20
CA GLY A 582 3.76 -18.62 -3.37
C GLY A 582 2.60 -19.60 -3.30
N ALA A 583 1.38 -19.12 -3.07
CA ALA A 583 0.17 -19.95 -3.03
C ALA A 583 -0.12 -20.61 -4.39
N LEU A 584 0.07 -19.89 -5.50
CA LEU A 584 -0.06 -20.44 -6.84
C LEU A 584 1.01 -21.52 -7.14
N ALA A 585 2.25 -21.32 -6.67
CA ALA A 585 3.29 -22.33 -6.84
C ALA A 585 2.96 -23.63 -6.07
N VAL A 586 2.49 -23.51 -4.83
CA VAL A 586 2.05 -24.67 -4.03
C VAL A 586 0.83 -25.34 -4.65
N ALA A 587 -0.16 -24.59 -5.12
CA ALA A 587 -1.31 -25.14 -5.83
C ALA A 587 -0.91 -25.87 -7.12
N ALA A 588 0.08 -25.34 -7.86
CA ALA A 588 0.58 -26.00 -9.06
C ALA A 588 1.29 -27.34 -8.74
N ASP A 589 2.05 -27.40 -7.65
CA ASP A 589 2.66 -28.67 -7.18
C ASP A 589 1.57 -29.70 -6.81
N GLU A 590 0.51 -29.27 -6.13
CA GLU A 590 -0.63 -30.12 -5.80
C GLU A 590 -1.36 -30.63 -7.05
N VAL A 591 -1.51 -29.79 -8.08
CA VAL A 591 -2.05 -30.20 -9.40
C VAL A 591 -1.22 -31.32 -10.00
N VAL A 592 0.11 -31.22 -9.97
CA VAL A 592 0.98 -32.27 -10.50
C VAL A 592 0.83 -33.57 -9.71
N GLU A 593 0.77 -33.52 -8.38
CA GLU A 593 0.59 -34.73 -7.56
C GLU A 593 -0.77 -35.39 -7.78
N LYS A 594 -1.86 -34.61 -7.84
CA LYS A 594 -3.19 -35.14 -8.21
C LYS A 594 -3.19 -35.70 -9.64
N GLY A 595 -2.47 -35.03 -10.54
CA GLY A 595 -2.31 -35.44 -11.93
C GLY A 595 -1.64 -36.80 -12.08
N LYS A 596 -0.68 -37.15 -11.22
CA LYS A 596 -0.07 -38.48 -11.21
C LYS A 596 -1.10 -39.59 -10.96
N ALA A 597 -2.05 -39.38 -10.04
CA ALA A 597 -3.09 -40.35 -9.76
C ALA A 597 -4.03 -40.54 -10.98
N ALA A 598 -4.41 -39.46 -11.64
CA ALA A 598 -5.22 -39.52 -12.86
C ALA A 598 -4.47 -40.20 -14.02
N ALA A 599 -3.19 -39.81 -14.25
CA ALA A 599 -2.36 -40.38 -15.29
C ALA A 599 -2.10 -41.88 -15.08
N ALA A 600 -1.95 -42.35 -13.82
CA ALA A 600 -1.80 -43.76 -13.51
C ALA A 600 -2.97 -44.58 -14.00
N VAL A 601 -4.22 -44.12 -13.77
CA VAL A 601 -5.42 -44.78 -14.29
C VAL A 601 -5.47 -44.73 -15.83
N LEU A 602 -5.24 -43.53 -16.40
CA LEU A 602 -5.35 -43.32 -17.86
C LEU A 602 -4.28 -44.06 -18.68
N LEU A 603 -3.07 -44.15 -18.15
CA LEU A 603 -1.95 -44.84 -18.79
C LEU A 603 -1.79 -46.29 -18.32
N GLN A 604 -2.68 -46.79 -17.46
CA GLN A 604 -2.58 -48.13 -16.87
C GLN A 604 -1.18 -48.44 -16.35
N ALA A 605 -0.67 -47.55 -15.49
CA ALA A 605 0.67 -47.62 -14.90
C ALA A 605 0.62 -47.38 -13.40
N SER A 606 1.63 -47.79 -12.67
CA SER A 606 1.77 -47.41 -11.26
C SER A 606 2.17 -45.93 -11.14
N PRO A 607 1.67 -45.21 -10.14
CA PRO A 607 2.12 -43.83 -9.88
C PRO A 607 3.65 -43.67 -9.72
N ALA A 608 4.33 -44.74 -9.24
CA ALA A 608 5.78 -44.74 -9.08
C ALA A 608 6.57 -44.85 -10.43
N GLU A 609 5.91 -45.33 -11.49
CA GLU A 609 6.49 -45.41 -12.84
C GLU A 609 6.33 -44.12 -13.63
N LEU A 610 5.55 -43.15 -13.09
CA LEU A 610 5.24 -41.88 -13.76
C LEU A 610 6.27 -40.82 -13.44
N VAL A 611 6.78 -40.19 -14.49
CA VAL A 611 7.64 -39.01 -14.42
C VAL A 611 6.87 -37.83 -14.99
N TYR A 612 6.82 -36.73 -14.27
CA TYR A 612 6.26 -35.46 -14.78
C TYR A 612 7.34 -34.65 -15.47
N ARG A 613 7.19 -34.34 -16.74
CA ARG A 613 8.12 -33.54 -17.53
C ARG A 613 7.41 -32.80 -18.65
N ASP A 614 7.80 -31.57 -18.87
CA ASP A 614 7.31 -30.69 -19.96
C ASP A 614 5.77 -30.70 -20.10
N GLY A 615 5.05 -30.49 -18.98
CA GLY A 615 3.61 -30.41 -18.95
C GLY A 615 2.87 -31.74 -19.18
N GLY A 616 3.49 -32.89 -18.95
CA GLY A 616 2.86 -34.19 -19.12
C GLY A 616 3.46 -35.29 -18.22
N PHE A 617 2.70 -36.38 -18.14
CA PHE A 617 3.07 -37.59 -17.40
C PHE A 617 3.54 -38.66 -18.39
N GLU A 618 4.68 -39.25 -18.12
CA GLU A 618 5.32 -40.29 -18.96
C GLU A 618 5.57 -41.55 -18.14
N VAL A 619 5.34 -42.71 -18.75
CA VAL A 619 5.59 -44.01 -18.10
C VAL A 619 7.02 -44.48 -18.49
N GLY A 620 8.02 -44.15 -17.68
CA GLY A 620 9.41 -44.52 -17.94
C GLY A 620 9.81 -44.31 -19.41
N ASP A 621 10.57 -45.23 -19.98
CA ASP A 621 11.03 -45.18 -21.38
C ASP A 621 10.04 -45.85 -22.39
N THR A 622 8.77 -45.98 -22.02
CA THR A 622 7.78 -46.70 -22.84
C THR A 622 7.16 -45.87 -23.97
N GLY A 623 7.40 -44.56 -23.98
CA GLY A 623 6.75 -43.62 -24.91
C GLY A 623 5.27 -43.35 -24.64
N ARG A 624 4.67 -43.99 -23.62
CA ARG A 624 3.26 -43.66 -23.20
C ARG A 624 3.26 -42.36 -22.43
N ARG A 625 2.50 -41.38 -22.92
CA ARG A 625 2.45 -40.03 -22.35
C ARG A 625 1.05 -39.51 -22.41
N ILE A 626 0.68 -38.70 -21.41
CA ILE A 626 -0.53 -37.84 -21.40
C ILE A 626 -0.17 -36.43 -20.95
N GLY A 627 -0.69 -35.42 -21.65
CA GLY A 627 -0.52 -34.01 -21.21
C GLY A 627 -1.34 -33.69 -19.96
N LEU A 628 -0.84 -32.76 -19.14
CA LEU A 628 -1.51 -32.37 -17.89
C LEU A 628 -2.95 -31.93 -18.12
N VAL A 629 -3.19 -31.05 -19.11
CA VAL A 629 -4.51 -30.49 -19.38
C VAL A 629 -5.48 -31.58 -19.86
N GLU A 630 -5.01 -32.49 -20.74
CA GLU A 630 -5.78 -33.64 -21.16
C GLU A 630 -6.11 -34.57 -19.98
N ALA A 631 -5.12 -34.83 -19.12
CA ALA A 631 -5.33 -35.65 -17.92
C ALA A 631 -6.38 -35.01 -16.98
N ALA A 632 -6.36 -33.67 -16.83
CA ALA A 632 -7.33 -32.94 -16.01
C ALA A 632 -8.77 -33.02 -16.58
N GLU A 633 -8.92 -32.85 -17.90
CA GLU A 633 -10.23 -32.96 -18.56
C GLU A 633 -10.80 -34.37 -18.42
N ARG A 634 -9.95 -35.38 -18.58
CA ARG A 634 -10.36 -36.80 -18.43
C ARG A 634 -10.58 -37.21 -16.97
N ALA A 635 -9.86 -36.59 -16.04
CA ALA A 635 -10.04 -36.84 -14.61
C ALA A 635 -11.44 -36.49 -14.12
N ALA A 636 -12.05 -35.42 -14.61
CA ALA A 636 -13.41 -35.05 -14.28
C ALA A 636 -14.42 -36.18 -14.63
N GLU A 637 -14.17 -36.91 -15.70
CA GLU A 637 -14.97 -38.07 -16.11
C GLU A 637 -14.69 -39.27 -15.21
N LEU A 638 -13.43 -39.51 -14.86
CA LEU A 638 -13.04 -40.59 -13.95
C LEU A 638 -13.62 -40.40 -12.55
N VAL A 639 -13.77 -39.17 -12.08
CA VAL A 639 -14.42 -38.84 -10.80
C VAL A 639 -15.89 -39.23 -10.86
N LYS A 640 -16.62 -38.88 -11.93
CA LYS A 640 -18.03 -39.27 -12.12
C LYS A 640 -18.22 -40.77 -12.15
N GLN A 641 -17.25 -41.51 -12.69
CA GLN A 641 -17.25 -42.99 -12.76
C GLN A 641 -16.78 -43.64 -11.44
N GLY A 642 -16.36 -42.89 -10.45
CA GLY A 642 -15.83 -43.39 -9.18
C GLY A 642 -14.43 -43.98 -9.26
N ALA A 643 -13.73 -43.78 -10.39
CA ALA A 643 -12.34 -44.24 -10.61
C ALA A 643 -11.28 -43.30 -9.99
N LEU A 644 -11.67 -42.08 -9.76
CA LEU A 644 -10.89 -41.09 -9.00
C LEU A 644 -11.73 -40.49 -7.87
N LYS A 645 -11.08 -40.06 -6.80
CA LYS A 645 -11.72 -39.40 -5.65
C LYS A 645 -12.03 -37.93 -5.93
N GLU A 646 -11.19 -37.25 -6.68
CA GLU A 646 -11.25 -35.81 -6.91
C GLU A 646 -10.64 -35.43 -8.26
N SER A 647 -11.00 -34.21 -8.74
CA SER A 647 -10.40 -33.60 -9.93
C SER A 647 -8.95 -33.14 -9.66
N LEU A 648 -8.30 -32.60 -10.68
CA LEU A 648 -7.00 -31.98 -10.52
C LEU A 648 -7.07 -30.57 -9.93
N ASP A 649 -8.25 -30.01 -9.74
CA ASP A 649 -8.39 -28.70 -9.13
C ASP A 649 -7.67 -28.65 -7.77
N ALA A 650 -6.94 -27.59 -7.54
CA ALA A 650 -6.14 -27.40 -6.32
C ALA A 650 -6.44 -26.07 -5.67
N HIS A 651 -6.41 -26.07 -4.35
CA HIS A 651 -6.57 -24.88 -3.54
C HIS A 651 -5.48 -24.88 -2.47
N ALA A 652 -4.60 -23.90 -2.52
CA ALA A 652 -3.52 -23.76 -1.54
C ALA A 652 -3.65 -22.48 -0.75
N GLU A 653 -3.29 -22.56 0.50
CA GLU A 653 -3.14 -21.41 1.40
C GLU A 653 -1.69 -21.34 1.86
N VAL A 654 -1.11 -20.15 1.74
CA VAL A 654 0.27 -19.91 2.18
C VAL A 654 0.27 -18.92 3.32
N GLU A 655 0.92 -19.32 4.40
CA GLU A 655 1.27 -18.44 5.51
C GLU A 655 2.79 -18.30 5.56
N THR A 656 3.30 -17.06 5.51
CA THR A 656 4.74 -16.78 5.48
C THR A 656 5.12 -15.73 6.51
N GLY A 657 6.42 -15.58 6.79
CA GLY A 657 6.95 -14.40 7.44
C GLY A 657 7.02 -13.18 6.48
N PRO A 658 7.27 -11.98 6.99
CA PRO A 658 7.53 -10.82 6.16
C PRO A 658 8.80 -11.03 5.31
N SER A 659 8.88 -10.34 4.17
CA SER A 659 10.13 -10.21 3.43
C SER A 659 10.68 -8.79 3.55
N PHE A 660 11.98 -8.66 3.37
CA PHE A 660 12.69 -7.39 3.55
C PHE A 660 13.42 -6.99 2.27
N PRO A 661 12.70 -6.45 1.25
CA PRO A 661 13.36 -5.83 0.11
C PRO A 661 14.19 -4.65 0.60
N ASN A 662 15.37 -4.50 0.04
CA ASN A 662 16.34 -3.52 0.48
C ASN A 662 17.21 -3.05 -0.70
N GLY A 663 18.07 -2.09 -0.45
CA GLY A 663 18.96 -1.61 -1.49
C GLY A 663 19.60 -0.28 -1.15
N CYS A 664 20.17 0.34 -2.20
CA CYS A 664 20.77 1.66 -2.10
C CYS A 664 20.50 2.45 -3.37
N HIS A 665 19.97 3.66 -3.20
CA HIS A 665 19.79 4.63 -4.29
C HIS A 665 20.81 5.75 -4.15
N VAL A 666 21.31 6.23 -5.29
CA VAL A 666 22.19 7.41 -5.36
C VAL A 666 21.59 8.39 -6.35
N ALA A 667 21.38 9.61 -5.90
CA ALA A 667 20.92 10.72 -6.72
C ALA A 667 22.01 11.78 -6.86
N GLU A 668 22.15 12.37 -8.06
CA GLU A 668 22.90 13.61 -8.25
C GLU A 668 21.94 14.72 -8.68
N VAL A 669 22.14 15.89 -8.10
CA VAL A 669 21.35 17.08 -8.42
C VAL A 669 22.24 18.25 -8.81
N GLU A 670 21.72 19.12 -9.67
CA GLU A 670 22.20 20.47 -9.87
C GLU A 670 21.20 21.47 -9.29
N VAL A 671 21.70 22.48 -8.59
CA VAL A 671 20.89 23.53 -7.98
C VAL A 671 21.32 24.87 -8.56
N ASP A 672 20.36 25.66 -9.02
CA ASP A 672 20.62 27.06 -9.40
C ASP A 672 20.63 27.94 -8.15
N PRO A 673 21.76 28.54 -7.76
CA PRO A 673 21.83 29.34 -6.55
C PRO A 673 21.06 30.66 -6.62
N GLY A 674 20.73 31.13 -7.85
CA GLY A 674 19.96 32.35 -8.05
C GLY A 674 18.47 32.16 -7.85
N THR A 675 17.94 30.99 -8.22
CA THR A 675 16.51 30.68 -8.17
C THR A 675 16.14 29.62 -7.11
N GLY A 676 17.10 28.77 -6.72
CA GLY A 676 16.85 27.60 -5.88
C GLY A 676 16.26 26.40 -6.64
N GLU A 677 16.14 26.47 -7.97
CA GLU A 677 15.64 25.38 -8.81
C GLU A 677 16.56 24.16 -8.71
N VAL A 678 15.95 22.99 -8.55
CA VAL A 678 16.65 21.69 -8.41
C VAL A 678 16.36 20.83 -9.63
N GLU A 679 17.42 20.38 -10.28
CA GLU A 679 17.37 19.39 -11.36
C GLU A 679 18.02 18.08 -10.88
N VAL A 680 17.33 16.95 -11.03
CA VAL A 680 17.93 15.62 -10.80
C VAL A 680 18.63 15.20 -12.08
N VAL A 681 19.96 15.26 -12.08
CA VAL A 681 20.77 15.04 -13.29
C VAL A 681 21.24 13.60 -13.49
N ALA A 682 21.26 12.80 -12.42
CA ALA A 682 21.54 11.36 -12.49
C ALA A 682 20.82 10.63 -11.35
N TYR A 683 20.39 9.39 -11.62
CA TYR A 683 19.75 8.53 -10.63
C TYR A 683 20.13 7.08 -10.83
N THR A 684 20.68 6.46 -9.78
CA THR A 684 21.07 5.05 -9.74
C THR A 684 20.30 4.34 -8.63
N ALA A 685 19.66 3.22 -8.95
CA ALA A 685 18.93 2.39 -8.00
C ALA A 685 19.47 0.96 -8.02
N VAL A 686 19.98 0.48 -6.90
CA VAL A 686 20.30 -0.92 -6.64
C VAL A 686 19.25 -1.49 -5.72
N CYS A 687 18.55 -2.55 -6.15
CA CYS A 687 17.43 -3.13 -5.44
C CYS A 687 17.59 -4.64 -5.25
N ASP A 688 17.51 -5.11 -4.00
CA ASP A 688 17.40 -6.52 -3.65
C ASP A 688 15.92 -6.91 -3.53
N SER A 689 15.42 -7.61 -4.54
CA SER A 689 14.05 -8.13 -4.61
C SER A 689 13.97 -9.65 -4.40
N GLY A 690 15.04 -10.29 -3.93
CA GLY A 690 15.14 -11.73 -3.93
C GLY A 690 15.16 -12.30 -5.36
N ASN A 691 14.52 -13.43 -5.57
CA ASN A 691 14.35 -13.99 -6.91
C ASN A 691 13.42 -13.12 -7.76
N VAL A 692 13.86 -12.75 -8.96
CA VAL A 692 13.12 -11.91 -9.91
C VAL A 692 12.15 -12.75 -10.73
N LEU A 693 10.86 -12.48 -10.64
CA LEU A 693 9.82 -13.18 -11.40
C LEU A 693 9.67 -12.62 -12.83
N ASP A 694 9.80 -11.30 -12.99
CA ASP A 694 9.74 -10.61 -14.28
C ASP A 694 10.53 -9.30 -14.20
N THR A 695 11.59 -9.20 -14.98
CA THR A 695 12.52 -8.06 -14.97
C THR A 695 11.89 -6.78 -15.46
N THR A 696 11.03 -6.83 -16.49
CA THR A 696 10.40 -5.64 -17.08
C THR A 696 9.41 -5.02 -16.11
N ILE A 697 8.55 -5.85 -15.53
CA ILE A 697 7.56 -5.41 -14.55
C ILE A 697 8.26 -4.87 -13.30
N LEU A 698 9.29 -5.56 -12.82
CA LEU A 698 10.03 -5.14 -11.62
C LEU A 698 10.74 -3.80 -11.84
N LYS A 699 11.44 -3.59 -12.95
CA LYS A 699 12.03 -2.28 -13.29
C LYS A 699 10.96 -1.19 -13.39
N GLY A 700 9.82 -1.49 -14.01
CA GLY A 700 8.67 -0.58 -14.06
C GLY A 700 8.14 -0.18 -12.69
N GLN A 701 8.12 -1.11 -11.71
CA GLN A 701 7.75 -0.80 -10.32
C GLN A 701 8.77 0.12 -9.65
N VAL A 702 10.07 -0.10 -9.86
CA VAL A 702 11.12 0.78 -9.31
C VAL A 702 11.01 2.18 -9.92
N HIS A 703 10.93 2.30 -11.25
CA HIS A 703 10.77 3.60 -11.93
C HIS A 703 9.55 4.37 -11.43
N GLY A 704 8.38 3.72 -11.37
CA GLY A 704 7.15 4.32 -10.89
C GLY A 704 7.20 4.69 -9.39
N GLY A 705 7.91 3.92 -8.58
CA GLY A 705 8.14 4.25 -7.17
C GLY A 705 9.06 5.45 -6.99
N VAL A 706 10.16 5.50 -7.76
CA VAL A 706 11.09 6.66 -7.77
C VAL A 706 10.38 7.91 -8.24
N ALA A 707 9.51 7.81 -9.25
CA ALA A 707 8.71 8.93 -9.74
C ALA A 707 7.86 9.57 -8.64
N GLN A 708 7.16 8.76 -7.87
CA GLN A 708 6.35 9.25 -6.73
C GLN A 708 7.22 9.78 -5.59
N GLY A 709 8.36 9.15 -5.32
CA GLY A 709 9.30 9.65 -4.31
C GLY A 709 9.95 10.99 -4.70
N LEU A 710 10.27 11.19 -5.99
CA LEU A 710 10.74 12.46 -6.52
C LEU A 710 9.65 13.54 -6.41
N GLY A 711 8.41 13.20 -6.76
CA GLY A 711 7.27 14.08 -6.59
C GLY A 711 7.14 14.57 -5.15
N GLN A 712 7.18 13.65 -4.18
CA GLN A 712 7.16 13.99 -2.75
C GLN A 712 8.36 14.87 -2.35
N ALA A 713 9.57 14.55 -2.84
CA ALA A 713 10.78 15.29 -2.46
C ALA A 713 10.78 16.72 -2.98
N LEU A 714 10.28 16.98 -4.19
CA LEU A 714 10.50 18.25 -4.88
C LEU A 714 9.23 19.08 -5.14
N LYS A 715 8.03 18.48 -5.22
CA LYS A 715 6.86 19.14 -5.80
C LYS A 715 5.55 18.98 -5.03
N GLU A 716 5.22 17.76 -4.61
CA GLU A 716 3.88 17.42 -4.12
C GLU A 716 3.62 17.90 -2.69
N HIS A 717 2.54 18.63 -2.48
CA HIS A 717 2.12 19.09 -1.15
C HIS A 717 0.62 19.38 -1.12
N MET A 718 -0.12 18.72 -0.26
CA MET A 718 -1.48 19.11 0.10
C MET A 718 -1.40 20.22 1.15
N MET A 719 -1.83 21.41 0.77
CA MET A 719 -1.80 22.60 1.63
C MET A 719 -3.21 23.00 2.05
N TYR A 720 -3.33 23.36 3.32
CA TYR A 720 -4.55 23.87 3.91
C TYR A 720 -4.31 25.26 4.48
N ASP A 721 -5.30 26.13 4.35
CA ASP A 721 -5.31 27.41 5.03
C ASP A 721 -5.44 27.21 6.54
N ALA A 722 -4.55 27.83 7.30
CA ALA A 722 -4.43 27.58 8.73
C ALA A 722 -5.62 28.11 9.56
N ASP A 723 -6.30 29.12 9.06
CA ASP A 723 -7.39 29.80 9.77
C ASP A 723 -8.77 29.27 9.38
N SER A 724 -8.98 28.93 8.11
CA SER A 724 -10.27 28.46 7.59
C SER A 724 -10.33 26.94 7.37
N GLY A 725 -9.19 26.27 7.24
CA GLY A 725 -9.09 24.86 6.87
C GLY A 725 -9.42 24.57 5.41
N GLN A 726 -9.47 25.60 4.55
CA GLN A 726 -9.68 25.43 3.11
C GLN A 726 -8.51 24.71 2.45
N VAL A 727 -8.81 23.84 1.49
CA VAL A 727 -7.79 23.16 0.67
C VAL A 727 -7.25 24.15 -0.37
N LEU A 728 -5.98 24.50 -0.28
CA LEU A 728 -5.30 25.42 -1.21
C LEU A 728 -4.77 24.76 -2.47
N THR A 729 -4.52 23.45 -2.43
CA THR A 729 -3.95 22.66 -3.53
C THR A 729 -4.96 21.62 -4.02
N GLY A 730 -6.17 22.05 -4.35
CA GLY A 730 -7.30 21.20 -4.72
C GLY A 730 -7.41 20.88 -6.22
N SER A 731 -6.41 21.21 -7.02
CA SER A 731 -6.39 20.97 -8.47
C SER A 731 -4.97 20.72 -8.98
N PHE A 732 -4.82 20.21 -10.22
CA PHE A 732 -3.50 20.08 -10.86
C PHE A 732 -2.83 21.42 -11.23
N MET A 733 -3.53 22.52 -11.08
CA MET A 733 -2.93 23.86 -11.21
C MET A 733 -2.09 24.19 -9.98
N ASP A 734 -2.49 23.70 -8.80
CA ASP A 734 -1.93 24.06 -7.51
C ASP A 734 -1.10 22.93 -6.93
N TYR A 735 -1.52 21.67 -7.14
CA TYR A 735 -0.81 20.47 -6.70
C TYR A 735 0.23 20.06 -7.75
N GLY A 736 1.51 20.28 -7.45
CA GLY A 736 2.61 20.05 -8.38
C GLY A 736 2.90 18.56 -8.58
N MET A 737 2.46 18.00 -9.73
CA MET A 737 2.83 16.62 -10.11
C MET A 737 4.18 16.59 -10.82
N PRO A 738 5.00 15.52 -10.62
CA PRO A 738 6.20 15.32 -11.42
C PRO A 738 5.84 15.01 -12.88
N ARG A 739 6.66 15.52 -13.81
CA ARG A 739 6.53 15.33 -15.25
C ARG A 739 7.70 14.52 -15.78
N ALA A 740 7.55 13.92 -16.95
CA ALA A 740 8.61 13.13 -17.57
C ALA A 740 9.95 13.89 -17.71
N ALA A 741 9.91 15.21 -17.93
CA ALA A 741 11.10 16.07 -18.00
C ALA A 741 11.82 16.26 -16.66
N ASP A 742 11.21 15.93 -15.54
CA ASP A 742 11.83 16.03 -14.21
C ASP A 742 12.77 14.85 -13.90
N PHE A 743 12.82 13.85 -14.78
CA PHE A 743 13.57 12.61 -14.55
C PHE A 743 14.78 12.50 -15.47
N PRO A 744 15.96 12.18 -14.93
CA PRO A 744 17.08 11.72 -15.73
C PRO A 744 16.83 10.29 -16.25
N VAL A 745 17.70 9.81 -17.11
CA VAL A 745 17.77 8.37 -17.41
C VAL A 745 18.19 7.64 -16.12
N MET A 746 17.28 6.81 -15.60
CA MET A 746 17.52 6.05 -14.39
C MET A 746 18.24 4.73 -14.68
N GLN A 747 19.32 4.47 -13.94
CA GLN A 747 19.98 3.16 -13.93
C GLN A 747 19.36 2.30 -12.84
N VAL A 748 18.79 1.15 -13.23
CA VAL A 748 18.19 0.21 -12.27
C VAL A 748 18.93 -1.13 -12.35
N HIS A 749 19.55 -1.49 -11.24
CA HIS A 749 20.26 -2.75 -11.03
C HIS A 749 19.45 -3.62 -10.08
N LEU A 750 19.18 -4.85 -10.52
CA LEU A 750 18.44 -5.82 -9.75
C LEU A 750 19.43 -6.86 -9.23
N ASP A 751 19.70 -6.82 -7.95
CA ASP A 751 20.47 -7.84 -7.25
C ASP A 751 19.56 -8.51 -6.22
N GLY A 752 19.67 -9.84 -6.11
CA GLY A 752 18.76 -10.55 -5.25
C GLY A 752 19.47 -11.53 -4.33
N THR A 753 19.27 -11.35 -3.02
CA THR A 753 19.49 -12.42 -2.04
C THR A 753 18.14 -13.07 -1.81
N ALA A 754 18.01 -14.36 -2.22
CA ALA A 754 16.74 -15.07 -2.10
C ALA A 754 16.17 -14.99 -0.68
N CYS A 755 14.89 -14.67 -0.60
CA CYS A 755 14.14 -14.67 0.66
C CYS A 755 13.94 -16.13 1.12
N THR A 756 14.06 -16.38 2.42
CA THR A 756 13.93 -17.73 2.98
C THR A 756 12.52 -18.00 3.53
N THR A 757 11.64 -16.99 3.57
CA THR A 757 10.32 -17.08 4.21
C THR A 757 9.21 -17.52 3.25
N ASN A 758 9.44 -17.60 1.94
CA ASN A 758 8.41 -17.99 0.97
C ASN A 758 8.94 -18.91 -0.13
N PRO A 759 8.07 -19.74 -0.78
CA PRO A 759 8.46 -20.77 -1.74
C PRO A 759 9.17 -20.25 -2.98
N LEU A 760 8.95 -19.00 -3.36
CA LEU A 760 9.55 -18.40 -4.57
C LEU A 760 10.89 -17.71 -4.28
N GLY A 761 11.24 -17.51 -3.01
CA GLY A 761 12.44 -16.76 -2.63
C GLY A 761 12.41 -15.29 -3.08
N THR A 762 11.24 -14.76 -3.42
CA THR A 762 11.06 -13.38 -3.89
C THR A 762 10.78 -12.42 -2.73
N LYS A 763 11.11 -11.14 -2.88
CA LYS A 763 10.75 -10.06 -1.96
C LYS A 763 9.81 -9.09 -2.65
N GLY A 764 8.90 -8.48 -1.89
CA GLY A 764 7.98 -7.50 -2.43
C GLY A 764 8.66 -6.18 -2.76
N ILE A 765 8.61 -5.71 -4.01
CA ILE A 765 9.32 -4.49 -4.46
C ILE A 765 8.36 -3.33 -4.82
N GLY A 766 7.06 -3.54 -4.66
CA GLY A 766 6.04 -2.60 -5.15
C GLY A 766 6.17 -1.18 -4.61
N GLU A 767 6.76 -1.00 -3.44
CA GLU A 767 6.85 0.29 -2.72
C GLU A 767 8.30 0.79 -2.55
N ALA A 768 9.31 -0.04 -2.86
CA ALA A 768 10.73 0.21 -2.61
C ALA A 768 11.24 1.52 -3.24
N GLY A 769 10.88 1.83 -4.48
CA GLY A 769 11.30 3.07 -5.13
C GLY A 769 10.85 4.33 -4.39
N THR A 770 9.61 4.33 -3.87
CA THR A 770 9.07 5.43 -3.06
C THR A 770 9.72 5.51 -1.69
N THR A 771 10.18 4.37 -1.16
CA THR A 771 10.87 4.29 0.14
C THR A 771 12.26 4.93 0.10
N ALA A 772 12.99 4.76 -0.99
CA ALA A 772 14.38 5.20 -1.13
C ALA A 772 14.54 6.61 -1.73
N ALA A 773 13.69 6.99 -2.70
CA ALA A 773 13.92 8.18 -3.51
C ALA A 773 13.93 9.50 -2.72
N PRO A 774 13.03 9.77 -1.77
CA PRO A 774 13.11 10.99 -0.97
C PRO A 774 14.43 11.11 -0.22
N CYS A 775 14.96 9.99 0.29
CA CYS A 775 16.23 9.96 1.02
C CYS A 775 17.40 10.44 0.14
N ALA A 776 17.57 9.79 -1.01
CA ALA A 776 18.67 10.08 -1.93
C ALA A 776 18.61 11.52 -2.46
N ILE A 777 17.41 11.98 -2.86
CA ILE A 777 17.23 13.31 -3.46
C ILE A 777 17.46 14.42 -2.41
N VAL A 778 16.87 14.31 -1.23
CA VAL A 778 17.03 15.35 -0.19
C VAL A 778 18.48 15.39 0.30
N ASN A 779 19.14 14.23 0.48
CA ASN A 779 20.55 14.16 0.83
C ASN A 779 21.42 14.83 -0.25
N ALA A 780 21.10 14.61 -1.54
CA ALA A 780 21.83 15.25 -2.65
C ALA A 780 21.67 16.78 -2.64
N VAL A 781 20.45 17.28 -2.43
CA VAL A 781 20.22 18.73 -2.35
C VAL A 781 20.95 19.34 -1.17
N VAL A 782 20.87 18.76 0.02
CA VAL A 782 21.60 19.28 1.19
C VAL A 782 23.13 19.23 0.98
N ASN A 783 23.64 18.18 0.32
CA ASN A 783 25.06 18.06 -0.04
C ASN A 783 25.50 19.10 -1.08
N ALA A 784 24.61 19.61 -1.93
CA ALA A 784 24.90 20.67 -2.88
C ALA A 784 25.08 22.04 -2.23
N LEU A 785 24.50 22.26 -1.05
CA LEU A 785 24.48 23.57 -0.42
C LEU A 785 25.89 24.01 0.04
N PRO A 786 26.23 25.32 -0.04
CA PRO A 786 27.49 25.84 0.45
C PRO A 786 27.71 25.62 1.96
N PRO A 787 28.94 25.57 2.44
CA PRO A 787 29.24 25.53 3.87
C PRO A 787 28.54 26.66 4.64
N GLY A 788 27.97 26.36 5.79
CA GLY A 788 27.20 27.32 6.60
C GLY A 788 25.71 27.45 6.22
N SER A 789 25.28 26.83 5.12
CA SER A 789 23.89 26.78 4.75
C SER A 789 23.03 25.87 5.66
N ALA A 790 21.75 25.75 5.37
CA ALA A 790 20.86 24.84 6.10
C ALA A 790 21.34 23.38 6.04
N THR A 791 21.41 22.69 7.17
CA THR A 791 21.76 21.26 7.27
C THR A 791 20.58 20.34 6.99
N HIS A 792 19.36 20.89 6.92
CA HIS A 792 18.14 20.22 6.55
C HIS A 792 17.14 21.23 5.96
N ILE A 793 16.37 20.78 4.98
CA ILE A 793 15.21 21.50 4.40
C ILE A 793 14.06 20.50 4.32
N ASP A 794 12.89 20.84 4.87
CA ASP A 794 11.71 20.01 4.79
C ASP A 794 11.14 19.94 3.37
N MET A 795 10.73 18.74 2.98
CA MET A 795 10.05 18.49 1.72
C MET A 795 8.71 19.26 1.62
N PRO A 796 8.22 19.56 0.42
CA PRO A 796 8.95 19.48 -0.84
C PRO A 796 10.03 20.57 -0.89
N LEU A 797 11.14 20.25 -1.55
CA LEU A 797 12.27 21.15 -1.76
C LEU A 797 11.95 22.13 -2.88
N THR A 798 10.96 22.99 -2.65
CA THR A 798 10.58 24.01 -3.63
C THR A 798 11.75 24.98 -3.88
N PRO A 799 11.83 25.62 -5.06
CA PRO A 799 12.88 26.59 -5.36
C PRO A 799 13.03 27.65 -4.27
N GLU A 800 11.94 28.17 -3.73
CA GLU A 800 11.96 29.14 -2.63
C GLU A 800 12.63 28.60 -1.37
N LYS A 801 12.28 27.38 -0.93
CA LYS A 801 12.85 26.77 0.27
C LYS A 801 14.36 26.54 0.11
N VAL A 802 14.77 26.04 -1.06
CA VAL A 802 16.18 25.79 -1.37
C VAL A 802 16.95 27.10 -1.43
N TRP A 803 16.42 28.10 -2.11
CA TRP A 803 17.02 29.44 -2.18
C TRP A 803 17.19 30.08 -0.79
N ARG A 804 16.17 29.98 0.08
CA ARG A 804 16.27 30.43 1.48
C ARG A 804 17.30 29.62 2.26
N GLY A 805 17.39 28.30 2.01
CA GLY A 805 18.36 27.41 2.63
C GLY A 805 19.81 27.81 2.31
N ILE A 806 20.07 28.19 1.06
CA ILE A 806 21.38 28.69 0.61
C ILE A 806 21.75 29.99 1.33
N ARG A 807 20.80 30.90 1.53
CA ARG A 807 21.03 32.25 2.08
C ARG A 807 21.07 32.35 3.61
N ARG A 808 20.73 31.30 4.34
CA ARG A 808 20.85 31.29 5.82
C ARG A 808 22.29 31.46 6.31
N SER A 809 23.25 31.29 5.43
CA SER A 809 24.68 31.49 5.71
C SER A 809 25.17 32.94 5.43
N MET A 810 24.34 33.77 4.80
CA MET A 810 24.62 35.20 4.54
C MET A 810 23.88 36.06 5.56
#